data_0b2284022fdcd731d5ba15565bb4d807
#
_entry.id   0b2284022fdcd731d5ba15565bb4d807
#
_cell.length_a   1.000
_cell.length_b   1.000
_cell.length_c   1.000
_cell.angle_alpha   90.00
_cell.angle_beta   90.00
_cell.angle_gamma   90.00
#
_symmetry.space_group_name_H-M   'P 1'
#
loop_
_entity.id
_entity.type
_entity.pdbx_description
1 polymer ?
#
loop_
_entity_poly.entity_id
_entity_poly.type
_entity_poly.pdbx_seq_one_letter_code
_entity_poly.pdbx_strand_id
1 'polypeptide(L)'
;MMTLAGSAELAGRSREEYIMRHPVENGFALAREGEPAPMWVSGQDYPGVLRVAGHVQADMEKVTGNRPLLFTGSDPAPCERMIIAGTLGKNGLIDQLVRSGRISGKWLKGKKETYVATVIQEPAEGIREALVIAGSDKRGTIYGLYDLSRQIGVTPLHFWADVPVPPAKDLYAMPGEYTPGEPAVRYRGIFINDEAPALSGWVHERYGAFNSRFYEHVFEYILRMRGNFLWPAMWGRAFYDDDPENPRLADEYGIVIGTSHHEPMMRAHVEWARYGTGGWNYQTNPLVLRNFWKEGMERKGDYESIVTVGMRGDGDEPMGTERNIDLLEQIIDDQRRIIEQVTGKPARQTPQMWALYKEVQDYHDQGMDVPEDVTLLFCDDNWGNVRKLPVQGEKPRAGGYGMYYHFDYVGGPRNYKWLNTNQISRVWEQMDLCYRHGVDRIWVVNVGDIKPMEFPIAFFLEMAWNPAAMTRQRMSAYPRTWATAHFGEEYAAEIAGLITAYTQLNSRRKPELTNPGTYHLFHYREADRVVATYRQLENRALELYRNMEASYRDAFFQLVLFPIQACANLNDMYVSAAKNQLYAREGRAATNEMASRVEELFIRDSLLTACFHNGLAAGKWNHMMSQTHIGYTYWQ
;
A
#
# COMPACT_ATOMS: atom_id res chain seq x y z
N MET A 1 -43.86 1.00 -28.62
CA MET A 1 -42.67 1.88 -28.54
C MET A 1 -42.26 2.04 -27.05
N MET A 2 -41.93 0.95 -26.38
CA MET A 2 -41.54 0.94 -24.97
C MET A 2 -40.76 -0.34 -24.68
N THR A 3 -39.49 -0.44 -25.14
CA THR A 3 -38.57 -1.56 -24.81
C THR A 3 -37.10 -1.24 -25.18
N LEU A 4 -36.66 0.02 -25.12
CA LEU A 4 -35.25 0.38 -25.39
C LEU A 4 -34.57 1.18 -24.27
N ALA A 5 -35.25 1.44 -23.13
CA ALA A 5 -34.66 2.16 -22.01
C ALA A 5 -33.90 1.25 -20.99
N GLY A 6 -34.20 -0.06 -20.98
CA GLY A 6 -33.61 -0.99 -19.99
C GLY A 6 -32.20 -1.50 -20.32
N SER A 7 -31.74 -1.37 -21.56
CA SER A 7 -30.43 -1.90 -21.97
C SER A 7 -29.27 -0.88 -21.92
N ALA A 8 -29.57 0.41 -21.80
CA ALA A 8 -28.55 1.46 -21.71
C ALA A 8 -28.08 1.73 -20.27
N GLU A 9 -28.90 1.45 -19.26
CA GLU A 9 -28.53 1.58 -17.83
C GLU A 9 -27.59 0.47 -17.34
N LEU A 10 -27.62 -0.70 -17.99
CA LEU A 10 -26.70 -1.83 -17.68
C LEU A 10 -25.30 -1.66 -18.30
N ALA A 11 -25.11 -0.77 -19.25
CA ALA A 11 -23.81 -0.55 -19.91
C ALA A 11 -22.87 0.43 -19.16
N GLY A 12 -23.34 1.10 -18.10
CA GLY A 12 -22.58 2.09 -17.33
C GLY A 12 -22.13 1.64 -15.94
N ARG A 13 -22.57 0.48 -15.45
CA ARG A 13 -22.08 -0.07 -14.16
C ARG A 13 -20.79 -0.84 -14.39
N SER A 14 -19.77 -0.59 -13.58
CA SER A 14 -18.54 -1.38 -13.63
C SER A 14 -18.93 -2.85 -13.43
N ARG A 15 -18.40 -3.75 -14.26
CA ARG A 15 -18.62 -5.22 -14.14
C ARG A 15 -18.09 -5.80 -12.82
N GLU A 16 -17.71 -4.95 -11.88
CA GLU A 16 -17.11 -5.29 -10.60
C GLU A 16 -18.08 -5.20 -9.42
N GLU A 17 -19.25 -4.53 -9.55
CA GLU A 17 -20.23 -4.39 -8.47
C GLU A 17 -21.38 -5.39 -8.64
N TYR A 18 -21.54 -6.26 -7.65
CA TYR A 18 -22.55 -7.31 -7.67
C TYR A 18 -23.37 -7.45 -6.39
N ILE A 19 -23.10 -6.65 -5.34
CA ILE A 19 -23.88 -6.67 -4.09
C ILE A 19 -24.82 -5.46 -4.04
N MET A 20 -26.12 -5.73 -3.76
CA MET A 20 -27.19 -4.75 -3.62
C MET A 20 -27.78 -4.78 -2.21
N ARG A 21 -28.30 -3.64 -1.75
CA ARG A 21 -28.98 -3.50 -0.44
C ARG A 21 -30.50 -3.65 -0.54
N HIS A 22 -31.01 -4.20 -1.63
CA HIS A 22 -32.40 -4.48 -1.89
C HIS A 22 -32.54 -5.79 -2.67
N PRO A 23 -33.70 -6.50 -2.57
CA PRO A 23 -33.91 -7.73 -3.32
C PRO A 23 -33.67 -7.57 -4.82
N VAL A 24 -33.03 -8.58 -5.40
CA VAL A 24 -32.75 -8.67 -6.84
C VAL A 24 -33.40 -9.93 -7.39
N GLU A 25 -34.07 -9.82 -8.55
CA GLU A 25 -34.66 -10.96 -9.23
C GLU A 25 -33.60 -12.02 -9.56
N ASN A 26 -33.83 -13.27 -9.17
CA ASN A 26 -32.89 -14.39 -9.24
C ASN A 26 -31.53 -14.12 -8.52
N GLY A 27 -31.49 -13.15 -7.61
CA GLY A 27 -30.33 -12.84 -6.81
C GLY A 27 -30.20 -13.75 -5.60
N PHE A 28 -28.99 -13.92 -5.09
CA PHE A 28 -28.68 -14.66 -3.88
C PHE A 28 -28.78 -13.74 -2.66
N ALA A 29 -29.56 -14.14 -1.65
CA ALA A 29 -29.63 -13.39 -0.40
C ALA A 29 -28.43 -13.67 0.49
N LEU A 30 -27.46 -12.75 0.47
CA LEU A 30 -26.27 -12.79 1.32
C LEU A 30 -26.61 -12.58 2.79
N ALA A 31 -27.55 -11.65 3.06
CA ALA A 31 -28.18 -11.45 4.37
C ALA A 31 -29.65 -11.05 4.19
N ARG A 32 -30.54 -11.47 5.11
CA ARG A 32 -31.94 -11.06 5.21
C ARG A 32 -32.26 -10.72 6.65
N GLU A 33 -32.86 -9.56 6.91
CA GLU A 33 -33.26 -9.12 8.25
C GLU A 33 -32.11 -9.19 9.28
N GLY A 34 -30.86 -9.02 8.82
CA GLY A 34 -29.67 -9.14 9.63
C GLY A 34 -29.08 -10.55 9.73
N GLU A 35 -29.76 -11.59 9.23
CA GLU A 35 -29.28 -12.97 9.28
C GLU A 35 -28.43 -13.30 8.05
N PRO A 36 -27.08 -13.40 8.19
CA PRO A 36 -26.19 -13.71 7.09
C PRO A 36 -26.23 -15.19 6.71
N ALA A 37 -26.00 -15.49 5.42
CA ALA A 37 -25.84 -16.85 4.95
C ALA A 37 -24.58 -17.49 5.56
N PRO A 38 -24.62 -18.78 5.93
CA PRO A 38 -23.43 -19.48 6.38
C PRO A 38 -22.37 -19.54 5.28
N MET A 39 -21.13 -19.69 5.70
CA MET A 39 -19.96 -19.75 4.82
C MET A 39 -19.36 -21.16 4.86
N TRP A 40 -18.81 -21.62 3.74
CA TRP A 40 -18.01 -22.83 3.68
C TRP A 40 -16.76 -22.64 2.83
N VAL A 41 -15.64 -23.12 3.39
CA VAL A 41 -14.34 -23.24 2.73
C VAL A 41 -13.79 -24.63 3.07
N SER A 42 -13.34 -25.40 2.08
CA SER A 42 -12.75 -26.70 2.37
C SER A 42 -11.55 -26.59 3.30
N GLY A 43 -11.48 -27.42 4.33
CA GLY A 43 -10.31 -27.51 5.22
C GLY A 43 -9.01 -27.96 4.52
N GLN A 44 -9.11 -28.43 3.26
CA GLN A 44 -7.97 -28.79 2.41
C GLN A 44 -7.44 -27.62 1.56
N ASP A 45 -8.12 -26.46 1.58
CA ASP A 45 -7.66 -25.28 0.89
C ASP A 45 -6.42 -24.68 1.60
N TYR A 46 -5.83 -23.65 1.03
CA TYR A 46 -4.65 -23.01 1.64
C TYR A 46 -4.99 -22.40 3.01
N PRO A 47 -4.10 -22.52 4.02
CA PRO A 47 -4.32 -21.92 5.34
C PRO A 47 -4.68 -20.44 5.29
N GLY A 48 -4.06 -19.66 4.38
CA GLY A 48 -4.37 -18.25 4.19
C GLY A 48 -5.80 -17.99 3.70
N VAL A 49 -6.36 -18.89 2.89
CA VAL A 49 -7.77 -18.79 2.44
C VAL A 49 -8.71 -19.02 3.63
N LEU A 50 -8.42 -20.02 4.47
CA LEU A 50 -9.19 -20.27 5.70
C LEU A 50 -9.14 -19.09 6.67
N ARG A 51 -7.96 -18.51 6.86
CA ARG A 51 -7.78 -17.31 7.70
C ARG A 51 -8.58 -16.12 7.19
N VAL A 52 -8.50 -15.83 5.89
CA VAL A 52 -9.23 -14.72 5.28
C VAL A 52 -10.75 -14.96 5.28
N ALA A 53 -11.22 -16.20 5.17
CA ALA A 53 -12.63 -16.51 5.39
C ALA A 53 -13.10 -16.13 6.81
N GLY A 54 -12.25 -16.29 7.83
CA GLY A 54 -12.49 -15.79 9.18
C GLY A 54 -12.57 -14.25 9.26
N HIS A 55 -11.76 -13.54 8.47
CA HIS A 55 -11.86 -12.07 8.36
C HIS A 55 -13.19 -11.66 7.74
N VAL A 56 -13.60 -12.30 6.64
CA VAL A 56 -14.89 -12.02 5.99
C VAL A 56 -16.07 -12.33 6.92
N GLN A 57 -15.99 -13.42 7.70
CA GLN A 57 -16.96 -13.75 8.74
C GLN A 57 -17.11 -12.59 9.76
N ALA A 58 -15.98 -12.04 10.23
CA ALA A 58 -15.97 -10.90 11.15
C ALA A 58 -16.48 -9.60 10.48
N ASP A 59 -16.18 -9.42 9.20
CA ASP A 59 -16.66 -8.26 8.43
C ASP A 59 -18.18 -8.33 8.21
N MET A 60 -18.73 -9.51 7.93
CA MET A 60 -20.18 -9.70 7.85
C MET A 60 -20.87 -9.41 9.19
N GLU A 61 -20.26 -9.82 10.31
CA GLU A 61 -20.76 -9.49 11.64
C GLU A 61 -20.82 -7.98 11.88
N LYS A 62 -19.77 -7.23 11.49
CA LYS A 62 -19.76 -5.76 11.59
C LYS A 62 -20.88 -5.11 10.78
N VAL A 63 -21.19 -5.65 9.59
CA VAL A 63 -22.20 -5.10 8.68
C VAL A 63 -23.62 -5.48 9.09
N THR A 64 -23.87 -6.75 9.42
CA THR A 64 -25.23 -7.28 9.66
C THR A 64 -25.65 -7.25 11.13
N GLY A 65 -24.69 -7.17 12.05
CA GLY A 65 -24.89 -7.32 13.48
C GLY A 65 -24.82 -8.78 13.95
N ASN A 66 -24.82 -9.75 13.04
CA ASN A 66 -24.79 -11.19 13.35
C ASN A 66 -23.62 -11.88 12.63
N ARG A 67 -22.98 -12.81 13.35
CA ARG A 67 -21.83 -13.55 12.84
C ARG A 67 -22.30 -14.80 12.07
N PRO A 68 -21.98 -14.95 10.76
CA PRO A 68 -22.32 -16.17 10.03
C PRO A 68 -21.59 -17.39 10.57
N LEU A 69 -22.19 -18.58 10.45
CA LEU A 69 -21.47 -19.83 10.69
C LEU A 69 -20.39 -20.03 9.60
N LEU A 70 -19.19 -20.40 9.98
CA LEU A 70 -18.11 -20.76 9.06
C LEU A 70 -17.80 -22.27 9.21
N PHE A 71 -18.06 -23.03 8.16
CA PHE A 71 -17.77 -24.44 8.08
C PHE A 71 -16.46 -24.67 7.31
N THR A 72 -15.61 -25.57 7.83
CA THR A 72 -14.30 -25.91 7.22
C THR A 72 -14.12 -27.42 7.01
N GLY A 73 -15.22 -28.18 6.94
CA GLY A 73 -15.22 -29.61 6.65
C GLY A 73 -14.78 -29.94 5.22
N SER A 74 -14.64 -31.24 4.92
CA SER A 74 -14.37 -31.72 3.56
C SER A 74 -15.47 -31.37 2.57
N ASP A 75 -16.71 -31.40 3.03
CA ASP A 75 -17.92 -31.14 2.26
C ASP A 75 -18.79 -30.09 2.96
N PRO A 76 -19.53 -29.29 2.20
CA PRO A 76 -20.44 -28.30 2.77
C PRO A 76 -21.65 -28.99 3.44
N ALA A 77 -22.12 -28.40 4.54
CA ALA A 77 -23.32 -28.88 5.22
C ALA A 77 -24.59 -28.52 4.44
N PRO A 78 -25.62 -29.41 4.42
CA PRO A 78 -26.90 -29.10 3.78
C PRO A 78 -27.55 -27.83 4.37
N CYS A 79 -27.98 -26.92 3.49
CA CYS A 79 -28.70 -25.69 3.87
C CYS A 79 -29.41 -25.06 2.67
N GLU A 80 -30.30 -24.12 2.94
CA GLU A 80 -31.00 -23.42 1.87
C GLU A 80 -30.06 -22.52 1.04
N ARG A 81 -29.18 -21.79 1.70
CA ARG A 81 -28.26 -20.82 1.06
C ARG A 81 -26.90 -20.85 1.71
N MET A 82 -25.82 -20.66 0.94
CA MET A 82 -24.44 -20.72 1.42
C MET A 82 -23.51 -19.81 0.63
N ILE A 83 -22.53 -19.22 1.28
CA ILE A 83 -21.38 -18.62 0.63
C ILE A 83 -20.31 -19.69 0.53
N ILE A 84 -19.86 -20.00 -0.67
CA ILE A 84 -18.84 -21.02 -0.94
C ILE A 84 -17.60 -20.31 -1.47
N ALA A 85 -16.45 -20.48 -0.81
CA ALA A 85 -15.19 -19.99 -1.36
C ALA A 85 -14.18 -21.13 -1.49
N GLY A 86 -13.33 -21.07 -2.53
CA GLY A 86 -12.30 -22.08 -2.70
C GLY A 86 -11.40 -21.86 -3.89
N THR A 87 -10.25 -22.56 -3.86
CA THR A 87 -9.20 -22.46 -4.86
C THR A 87 -9.25 -23.60 -5.84
N LEU A 88 -9.16 -23.31 -7.14
CA LEU A 88 -9.07 -24.32 -8.20
C LEU A 88 -7.89 -25.27 -7.95
N GLY A 89 -8.13 -26.56 -7.99
CA GLY A 89 -7.13 -27.59 -7.71
C GLY A 89 -6.89 -27.89 -6.22
N LYS A 90 -7.59 -27.16 -5.30
CA LYS A 90 -7.55 -27.39 -3.85
C LYS A 90 -8.92 -27.67 -3.24
N ASN A 91 -9.97 -27.36 -3.95
CA ASN A 91 -11.35 -27.55 -3.51
C ASN A 91 -12.11 -28.41 -4.51
N GLY A 92 -12.47 -29.63 -4.12
CA GLY A 92 -13.12 -30.62 -4.99
C GLY A 92 -14.44 -30.13 -5.59
N LEU A 93 -15.24 -29.37 -4.83
CA LEU A 93 -16.50 -28.80 -5.32
C LEU A 93 -16.23 -27.70 -6.38
N ILE A 94 -15.27 -26.81 -6.15
CA ILE A 94 -14.87 -25.80 -7.15
C ILE A 94 -14.40 -26.49 -8.43
N ASP A 95 -13.57 -27.53 -8.32
CA ASP A 95 -13.09 -28.32 -9.47
C ASP A 95 -14.25 -28.96 -10.24
N GLN A 96 -15.25 -29.48 -9.54
CA GLN A 96 -16.44 -30.06 -10.15
C GLN A 96 -17.27 -29.00 -10.89
N LEU A 97 -17.52 -27.83 -10.27
CA LEU A 97 -18.28 -26.73 -10.87
C LEU A 97 -17.58 -26.19 -12.13
N VAL A 98 -16.26 -26.12 -12.13
CA VAL A 98 -15.47 -25.71 -13.31
C VAL A 98 -15.45 -26.79 -14.39
N ARG A 99 -15.34 -28.08 -14.02
CA ARG A 99 -15.39 -29.18 -14.99
C ARG A 99 -16.75 -29.33 -15.67
N SER A 100 -17.84 -29.12 -14.93
CA SER A 100 -19.21 -29.17 -15.46
C SER A 100 -19.62 -27.91 -16.25
N GLY A 101 -18.75 -26.87 -16.30
CA GLY A 101 -19.04 -25.62 -17.00
C GLY A 101 -19.99 -24.67 -16.26
N ARG A 102 -20.32 -24.96 -15.00
CA ARG A 102 -21.16 -24.09 -14.16
C ARG A 102 -20.42 -22.85 -13.67
N ILE A 103 -19.08 -22.90 -13.67
CA ILE A 103 -18.18 -21.76 -13.55
C ILE A 103 -17.29 -21.75 -14.80
N SER A 104 -17.16 -20.59 -15.45
CA SER A 104 -16.34 -20.48 -16.64
C SER A 104 -14.86 -20.66 -16.33
N GLY A 105 -14.28 -21.77 -16.82
CA GLY A 105 -12.84 -22.05 -16.66
C GLY A 105 -11.92 -21.05 -17.35
N LYS A 106 -12.42 -20.25 -18.29
CA LYS A 106 -11.61 -19.23 -19.02
C LYS A 106 -11.01 -18.16 -18.10
N TRP A 107 -11.64 -17.90 -16.96
CA TRP A 107 -11.21 -16.91 -16.00
C TRP A 107 -10.25 -17.46 -14.94
N LEU A 108 -10.13 -18.80 -14.83
CA LEU A 108 -9.40 -19.47 -13.76
C LEU A 108 -8.23 -20.33 -14.26
N LYS A 109 -8.47 -21.17 -15.31
CA LYS A 109 -7.46 -22.14 -15.78
C LYS A 109 -6.26 -21.42 -16.40
N GLY A 110 -5.05 -21.67 -15.83
CA GLY A 110 -3.80 -21.07 -16.30
C GLY A 110 -3.69 -19.58 -16.01
N LYS A 111 -4.62 -19.02 -15.24
CA LYS A 111 -4.63 -17.64 -14.81
C LYS A 111 -3.97 -17.48 -13.44
N LYS A 112 -3.53 -16.24 -13.13
CA LYS A 112 -2.86 -15.91 -11.88
C LYS A 112 -3.63 -14.84 -11.14
N GLU A 113 -3.77 -15.03 -9.83
CA GLU A 113 -4.30 -14.02 -8.91
C GLU A 113 -5.68 -13.46 -9.30
N THR A 114 -6.49 -14.25 -9.99
CA THR A 114 -7.85 -13.87 -10.40
C THR A 114 -8.89 -14.76 -9.73
N TYR A 115 -10.12 -14.30 -9.71
CA TYR A 115 -11.27 -15.03 -9.18
C TYR A 115 -12.52 -14.79 -10.01
N VAL A 116 -13.52 -15.62 -9.76
CA VAL A 116 -14.90 -15.44 -10.24
C VAL A 116 -15.83 -15.49 -9.04
N ALA A 117 -16.70 -14.49 -8.90
CA ALA A 117 -17.85 -14.52 -8.01
C ALA A 117 -19.11 -14.75 -8.85
N THR A 118 -19.95 -15.73 -8.49
CA THR A 118 -21.16 -16.07 -9.25
C THR A 118 -22.20 -16.74 -8.37
N VAL A 119 -23.49 -16.52 -8.69
CA VAL A 119 -24.61 -17.19 -8.02
C VAL A 119 -24.91 -18.50 -8.74
N ILE A 120 -24.94 -19.60 -8.00
CA ILE A 120 -25.19 -20.95 -8.54
C ILE A 120 -26.34 -21.61 -7.80
N GLN A 121 -27.35 -22.09 -8.55
CA GLN A 121 -28.45 -22.90 -8.01
C GLN A 121 -27.98 -24.36 -7.88
N GLU A 122 -28.30 -25.01 -6.78
CA GLU A 122 -27.96 -26.40 -6.48
C GLU A 122 -26.45 -26.72 -6.72
N PRO A 123 -25.51 -25.97 -6.06
CA PRO A 123 -24.09 -26.15 -6.28
C PRO A 123 -23.57 -27.53 -5.82
N ALA A 124 -24.22 -28.10 -4.81
CA ALA A 124 -23.94 -29.42 -4.24
C ALA A 124 -25.23 -30.03 -3.67
N GLU A 125 -25.18 -31.34 -3.36
CA GLU A 125 -26.32 -32.03 -2.75
C GLU A 125 -26.71 -31.39 -1.41
N GLY A 126 -28.01 -31.09 -1.24
CA GLY A 126 -28.56 -30.46 -0.03
C GLY A 126 -28.34 -28.95 0.07
N ILE A 127 -27.75 -28.28 -0.91
CA ILE A 127 -27.63 -26.82 -0.98
C ILE A 127 -28.49 -26.30 -2.12
N ARG A 128 -29.49 -25.47 -1.80
CA ARG A 128 -30.41 -24.93 -2.82
C ARG A 128 -29.74 -23.86 -3.68
N GLU A 129 -29.02 -22.91 -3.07
CA GLU A 129 -28.35 -21.84 -3.80
C GLU A 129 -27.07 -21.40 -3.09
N ALA A 130 -26.07 -20.92 -3.85
CA ALA A 130 -24.87 -20.35 -3.28
C ALA A 130 -24.33 -19.16 -4.06
N LEU A 131 -23.72 -18.21 -3.32
CA LEU A 131 -22.72 -17.31 -3.87
C LEU A 131 -21.38 -18.04 -3.84
N VAL A 132 -20.83 -18.36 -5.02
CA VAL A 132 -19.57 -19.07 -5.14
C VAL A 132 -18.46 -18.10 -5.53
N ILE A 133 -17.36 -18.10 -4.75
CA ILE A 133 -16.13 -17.36 -5.00
C ILE A 133 -15.03 -18.37 -5.32
N ALA A 134 -14.68 -18.50 -6.58
CA ALA A 134 -13.65 -19.43 -7.06
C ALA A 134 -12.39 -18.68 -7.48
N GLY A 135 -11.24 -18.97 -6.85
CA GLY A 135 -9.95 -18.38 -7.21
C GLY A 135 -9.11 -19.28 -8.11
N SER A 136 -8.29 -18.69 -8.97
CA SER A 136 -7.32 -19.40 -9.83
C SER A 136 -6.17 -20.01 -9.02
N ASP A 137 -5.82 -19.38 -7.90
CA ASP A 137 -4.76 -19.74 -6.97
C ASP A 137 -5.07 -19.18 -5.57
N LYS A 138 -4.14 -19.36 -4.60
CA LYS A 138 -4.26 -18.87 -3.22
C LYS A 138 -4.67 -17.40 -3.17
N ARG A 139 -3.92 -16.52 -3.86
CA ARG A 139 -4.19 -15.08 -3.86
C ARG A 139 -5.48 -14.71 -4.58
N GLY A 140 -5.79 -15.38 -5.67
CA GLY A 140 -7.07 -15.17 -6.36
C GLY A 140 -8.26 -15.40 -5.44
N THR A 141 -8.26 -16.49 -4.66
CA THR A 141 -9.34 -16.77 -3.69
C THR A 141 -9.37 -15.73 -2.57
N ILE A 142 -8.21 -15.34 -2.04
CA ILE A 142 -8.09 -14.30 -1.01
C ILE A 142 -8.65 -12.96 -1.52
N TYR A 143 -8.30 -12.56 -2.75
CA TYR A 143 -8.84 -11.32 -3.34
C TYR A 143 -10.35 -11.39 -3.57
N GLY A 144 -10.89 -12.54 -3.96
CA GLY A 144 -12.34 -12.73 -4.08
C GLY A 144 -13.07 -12.60 -2.75
N LEU A 145 -12.50 -13.14 -1.68
CA LEU A 145 -13.01 -12.99 -0.32
C LEU A 145 -12.97 -11.54 0.17
N TYR A 146 -11.85 -10.84 -0.01
CA TYR A 146 -11.75 -9.42 0.37
C TYR A 146 -12.56 -8.49 -0.56
N ASP A 147 -12.80 -8.90 -1.81
CA ASP A 147 -13.73 -8.17 -2.65
C ASP A 147 -15.17 -8.26 -2.12
N LEU A 148 -15.60 -9.43 -1.62
CA LEU A 148 -16.88 -9.54 -0.94
C LEU A 148 -16.95 -8.60 0.27
N SER A 149 -15.90 -8.54 1.10
CA SER A 149 -15.84 -7.58 2.22
C SER A 149 -15.99 -6.13 1.74
N ARG A 150 -15.29 -5.74 0.69
CA ARG A 150 -15.40 -4.40 0.08
C ARG A 150 -16.81 -4.10 -0.40
N GLN A 151 -17.45 -5.05 -1.06
CA GLN A 151 -18.77 -4.90 -1.64
C GLN A 151 -19.89 -4.78 -0.59
N ILE A 152 -19.73 -5.40 0.57
CA ILE A 152 -20.66 -5.23 1.69
C ILE A 152 -20.40 -3.95 2.50
N GLY A 153 -19.31 -3.20 2.19
CA GLY A 153 -19.01 -1.90 2.77
C GLY A 153 -17.84 -1.88 3.76
N VAL A 154 -17.04 -2.96 3.88
CA VAL A 154 -15.84 -2.95 4.72
C VAL A 154 -14.64 -2.55 3.88
N THR A 155 -14.18 -1.31 4.06
CA THR A 155 -13.06 -0.76 3.29
C THR A 155 -11.71 -1.20 3.86
N PRO A 156 -10.60 -1.15 3.09
CA PRO A 156 -9.25 -1.40 3.61
C PRO A 156 -8.87 -0.49 4.78
N LEU A 157 -9.52 0.68 4.89
CA LEU A 157 -9.23 1.70 5.90
C LEU A 157 -10.05 1.54 7.20
N HIS A 158 -10.87 0.49 7.34
CA HIS A 158 -11.62 0.26 8.57
C HIS A 158 -10.71 0.12 9.80
N PHE A 159 -9.52 -0.47 9.66
CA PHE A 159 -8.51 -0.55 10.71
C PHE A 159 -7.56 0.65 10.67
N TRP A 160 -6.96 0.95 9.49
CA TRP A 160 -5.87 1.92 9.38
C TRP A 160 -6.29 3.40 9.46
N ALA A 161 -7.59 3.68 9.29
CA ALA A 161 -8.09 5.05 9.41
C ALA A 161 -9.47 5.13 10.09
N ASP A 162 -9.87 4.09 10.81
CA ASP A 162 -11.13 4.05 11.59
C ASP A 162 -12.36 4.40 10.76
N VAL A 163 -12.34 4.09 9.46
CA VAL A 163 -13.49 4.30 8.58
C VAL A 163 -14.63 3.43 9.06
N PRO A 164 -15.80 4.01 9.38
CA PRO A 164 -16.92 3.25 9.90
C PRO A 164 -17.45 2.27 8.87
N VAL A 165 -17.92 1.11 9.35
CA VAL A 165 -18.58 0.11 8.54
C VAL A 165 -20.08 0.39 8.54
N PRO A 166 -20.68 0.74 7.38
CA PRO A 166 -22.10 1.07 7.33
C PRO A 166 -22.95 -0.18 7.54
N PRO A 167 -23.88 -0.19 8.50
CA PRO A 167 -24.72 -1.35 8.76
C PRO A 167 -25.69 -1.63 7.60
N ALA A 168 -25.97 -2.92 7.35
CA ALA A 168 -26.96 -3.36 6.38
C ALA A 168 -27.60 -4.67 6.85
N LYS A 169 -28.93 -4.69 6.99
CA LYS A 169 -29.68 -5.90 7.33
C LYS A 169 -29.96 -6.79 6.12
N ASP A 170 -30.04 -6.18 4.95
CA ASP A 170 -30.36 -6.85 3.70
C ASP A 170 -29.27 -6.65 2.68
N LEU A 171 -28.75 -7.75 2.16
CA LEU A 171 -27.68 -7.80 1.16
C LEU A 171 -27.99 -8.90 0.15
N TYR A 172 -27.89 -8.58 -1.14
CA TYR A 172 -28.20 -9.50 -2.23
C TYR A 172 -27.10 -9.47 -3.30
N ALA A 173 -26.61 -10.65 -3.69
CA ALA A 173 -25.74 -10.77 -4.85
C ALA A 173 -26.56 -10.89 -6.13
N MET A 174 -26.20 -10.09 -7.13
CA MET A 174 -26.81 -10.16 -8.47
C MET A 174 -26.36 -11.44 -9.20
N PRO A 175 -27.23 -12.03 -10.05
CA PRO A 175 -26.82 -13.12 -10.92
C PRO A 175 -25.80 -12.64 -11.95
N GLY A 176 -24.87 -13.52 -12.35
CA GLY A 176 -23.82 -13.24 -13.32
C GLY A 176 -22.45 -13.77 -12.89
N GLU A 177 -21.47 -13.64 -13.75
CA GLU A 177 -20.06 -13.90 -13.44
C GLU A 177 -19.30 -12.58 -13.30
N TYR A 178 -18.68 -12.36 -12.15
CA TYR A 178 -17.95 -11.15 -11.81
C TYR A 178 -16.47 -11.50 -11.57
N THR A 179 -15.57 -10.82 -12.29
CA THR A 179 -14.13 -11.03 -12.21
C THR A 179 -13.37 -9.76 -12.51
N PRO A 180 -12.30 -9.44 -11.77
CA PRO A 180 -11.42 -8.31 -12.09
C PRO A 180 -10.41 -8.64 -13.19
N GLY A 181 -10.30 -9.92 -13.63
CA GLY A 181 -9.22 -10.40 -14.47
C GLY A 181 -7.89 -10.59 -13.73
N GLU A 182 -6.83 -10.86 -14.49
CA GLU A 182 -5.47 -10.97 -13.95
C GLU A 182 -4.85 -9.59 -13.72
N PRO A 183 -3.97 -9.42 -12.71
CA PRO A 183 -3.22 -8.19 -12.55
C PRO A 183 -2.21 -7.97 -13.68
N ALA A 184 -2.07 -6.74 -14.13
CA ALA A 184 -1.11 -6.37 -15.16
C ALA A 184 0.32 -6.30 -14.62
N VAL A 185 0.52 -5.78 -13.40
CA VAL A 185 1.81 -5.78 -12.73
C VAL A 185 1.91 -6.99 -11.82
N ARG A 186 2.98 -7.79 -11.97
CA ARG A 186 3.07 -9.08 -11.29
C ARG A 186 3.25 -8.96 -9.78
N TYR A 187 4.15 -8.11 -9.30
CA TYR A 187 4.41 -7.85 -7.89
C TYR A 187 4.11 -6.38 -7.58
N ARG A 188 3.17 -6.14 -6.69
CA ARG A 188 2.58 -4.84 -6.38
C ARG A 188 2.58 -4.63 -4.89
N GLY A 189 3.29 -3.63 -4.39
CA GLY A 189 3.36 -3.50 -2.96
C GLY A 189 4.02 -2.22 -2.48
N ILE A 190 4.30 -2.22 -1.19
CA ILE A 190 4.85 -1.08 -0.47
C ILE A 190 6.18 -1.45 0.20
N PHE A 191 6.96 -0.43 0.48
CA PHE A 191 8.10 -0.49 1.36
C PHE A 191 7.82 0.34 2.61
N ILE A 192 7.78 -0.33 3.76
CA ILE A 192 7.71 0.33 5.07
C ILE A 192 9.14 0.62 5.49
N ASN A 193 9.60 1.84 5.24
CA ASN A 193 10.97 2.21 5.55
C ASN A 193 11.18 2.37 7.07
N ASP A 194 10.15 2.84 7.77
CA ASP A 194 10.15 3.10 9.22
C ASP A 194 11.31 3.99 9.67
N GLU A 195 11.28 5.20 9.21
CA GLU A 195 12.19 6.23 9.68
C GLU A 195 11.68 6.81 11.01
N ALA A 196 12.02 6.16 12.10
CA ALA A 196 11.60 6.57 13.45
C ALA A 196 11.49 8.11 13.61
N PRO A 197 10.61 8.63 14.50
CA PRO A 197 10.00 7.94 15.66
C PRO A 197 8.53 7.51 15.48
N ALA A 198 7.87 7.82 14.37
CA ALA A 198 6.42 7.70 14.26
C ALA A 198 5.92 6.23 14.33
N LEU A 199 6.07 5.45 13.26
CA LEU A 199 5.60 4.07 13.22
C LEU A 199 6.26 3.21 14.30
N SER A 200 7.57 3.36 14.50
CA SER A 200 8.29 2.59 15.52
C SER A 200 7.76 2.87 16.93
N GLY A 201 7.46 4.11 17.29
CA GLY A 201 6.85 4.46 18.58
C GLY A 201 5.48 3.77 18.74
N TRP A 202 4.63 3.86 17.72
CA TRP A 202 3.31 3.25 17.73
C TRP A 202 3.37 1.71 17.83
N VAL A 203 4.26 1.08 17.03
CA VAL A 203 4.43 -0.38 17.03
C VAL A 203 4.95 -0.87 18.37
N HIS A 204 5.94 -0.19 18.97
CA HIS A 204 6.47 -0.55 20.27
C HIS A 204 5.42 -0.43 21.37
N GLU A 205 4.63 0.62 21.38
CA GLU A 205 3.57 0.79 22.38
C GLU A 205 2.50 -0.29 22.27
N ARG A 206 2.09 -0.68 21.06
CA ARG A 206 0.94 -1.58 20.85
C ARG A 206 1.31 -3.05 20.76
N TYR A 207 2.45 -3.37 20.16
CA TYR A 207 2.84 -4.75 19.86
C TYR A 207 4.15 -5.16 20.54
N GLY A 208 4.89 -4.23 21.13
CA GLY A 208 6.19 -4.44 21.74
C GLY A 208 7.36 -4.48 20.75
N ALA A 209 7.13 -4.96 19.53
CA ALA A 209 8.11 -5.06 18.46
C ALA A 209 7.44 -5.18 17.09
N PHE A 210 8.21 -5.07 16.00
CA PHE A 210 7.78 -5.37 14.62
C PHE A 210 7.64 -6.88 14.42
N ASN A 211 6.65 -7.46 15.06
CA ASN A 211 6.37 -8.90 15.09
C ASN A 211 5.18 -9.29 14.20
N SER A 212 4.86 -10.57 14.16
CA SER A 212 3.78 -11.14 13.36
C SER A 212 2.41 -10.52 13.66
N ARG A 213 2.13 -10.09 14.89
CA ARG A 213 0.87 -9.41 15.24
C ARG A 213 0.73 -8.03 14.58
N PHE A 214 1.84 -7.30 14.42
CA PHE A 214 1.86 -6.05 13.67
C PHE A 214 1.74 -6.32 12.16
N TYR A 215 2.57 -7.24 11.64
CA TYR A 215 2.59 -7.51 10.21
C TYR A 215 1.29 -8.15 9.68
N GLU A 216 0.51 -8.83 10.52
CA GLU A 216 -0.81 -9.34 10.13
C GLU A 216 -1.73 -8.21 9.63
N HIS A 217 -1.75 -7.06 10.32
CA HIS A 217 -2.50 -5.89 9.88
C HIS A 217 -1.95 -5.27 8.58
N VAL A 218 -0.63 -5.34 8.38
CA VAL A 218 0.01 -4.87 7.13
C VAL A 218 -0.35 -5.80 5.97
N PHE A 219 -0.28 -7.12 6.16
CA PHE A 219 -0.62 -8.10 5.13
C PHE A 219 -2.08 -8.00 4.73
N GLU A 220 -2.98 -7.92 5.70
CA GLU A 220 -4.40 -7.68 5.45
C GLU A 220 -4.63 -6.41 4.63
N TYR A 221 -4.00 -5.29 5.02
CA TYR A 221 -4.11 -4.01 4.32
C TYR A 221 -3.68 -4.10 2.85
N ILE A 222 -2.51 -4.68 2.59
CA ILE A 222 -1.99 -4.87 1.23
C ILE A 222 -2.95 -5.73 0.39
N LEU A 223 -3.41 -6.86 0.94
CA LEU A 223 -4.27 -7.81 0.22
C LEU A 223 -5.68 -7.24 -0.05
N ARG A 224 -6.25 -6.47 0.88
CA ARG A 224 -7.53 -5.79 0.66
C ARG A 224 -7.47 -4.78 -0.50
N MET A 225 -6.29 -4.27 -0.81
CA MET A 225 -6.03 -3.41 -1.97
C MET A 225 -5.46 -4.17 -3.18
N ARG A 226 -5.53 -5.50 -3.19
CA ARG A 226 -5.02 -6.38 -4.25
C ARG A 226 -3.52 -6.24 -4.50
N GLY A 227 -2.75 -5.81 -3.50
CA GLY A 227 -1.30 -5.92 -3.47
C GLY A 227 -0.85 -7.32 -3.05
N ASN A 228 0.41 -7.66 -3.30
CA ASN A 228 0.99 -8.98 -2.97
C ASN A 228 2.46 -8.91 -2.55
N PHE A 229 3.06 -7.72 -2.44
CA PHE A 229 4.49 -7.55 -2.24
C PHE A 229 4.79 -6.59 -1.09
N LEU A 230 5.80 -6.91 -0.29
CA LEU A 230 6.25 -6.08 0.83
C LEU A 230 7.77 -6.07 0.94
N TRP A 231 8.36 -4.88 1.05
CA TRP A 231 9.62 -4.66 1.72
C TRP A 231 9.31 -4.23 3.16
N PRO A 232 9.65 -5.05 4.16
CA PRO A 232 9.32 -4.75 5.55
C PRO A 232 10.20 -3.64 6.14
N ALA A 233 9.83 -3.18 7.33
CA ALA A 233 10.61 -2.21 8.11
C ALA A 233 12.04 -2.69 8.33
N MET A 234 13.02 -1.78 8.15
CA MET A 234 14.42 -2.17 8.08
C MET A 234 15.35 -1.46 9.07
N TRP A 235 15.25 -0.16 9.27
CA TRP A 235 16.17 0.57 10.14
C TRP A 235 16.10 0.09 11.59
N GLY A 236 17.09 -0.72 12.00
CA GLY A 236 17.11 -1.37 13.29
C GLY A 236 16.13 -2.55 13.45
N ARG A 237 15.50 -3.00 12.35
CA ARG A 237 14.54 -4.11 12.30
C ARG A 237 15.04 -5.21 11.38
N ALA A 238 14.71 -6.45 11.71
CA ALA A 238 15.10 -7.62 10.92
C ALA A 238 13.91 -8.59 10.82
N PHE A 239 13.16 -8.48 9.73
CA PHE A 239 11.90 -9.21 9.51
C PHE A 239 12.01 -10.71 9.76
N TYR A 240 13.08 -11.34 9.26
CA TYR A 240 13.32 -12.79 9.39
C TYR A 240 13.96 -13.18 10.72
N ASP A 241 14.60 -12.25 11.43
CA ASP A 241 15.37 -12.51 12.64
C ASP A 241 14.60 -12.15 13.92
N ASP A 242 13.86 -11.03 13.89
CA ASP A 242 13.15 -10.53 15.07
C ASP A 242 11.94 -11.40 15.47
N ASP A 243 11.28 -12.04 14.51
CA ASP A 243 10.17 -12.98 14.77
C ASP A 243 10.07 -14.02 13.64
N PRO A 244 10.33 -15.31 13.91
CA PRO A 244 10.24 -16.39 12.91
C PRO A 244 8.82 -16.59 12.36
N GLU A 245 7.79 -16.11 13.05
CA GLU A 245 6.42 -16.15 12.57
C GLU A 245 6.15 -15.12 11.46
N ASN A 246 6.95 -14.05 11.34
CA ASN A 246 6.79 -13.06 10.29
C ASN A 246 6.81 -13.67 8.88
N PRO A 247 7.87 -14.41 8.45
CA PRO A 247 7.91 -15.00 7.12
C PRO A 247 6.89 -16.13 6.94
N ARG A 248 6.62 -16.94 7.97
CA ARG A 248 5.61 -17.99 7.93
C ARG A 248 4.21 -17.39 7.66
N LEU A 249 3.87 -16.35 8.38
CA LEU A 249 2.59 -15.68 8.25
C LEU A 249 2.46 -14.95 6.89
N ALA A 250 3.54 -14.30 6.42
CA ALA A 250 3.57 -13.70 5.09
C ALA A 250 3.27 -14.72 3.98
N ASP A 251 3.93 -15.88 4.02
CA ASP A 251 3.71 -16.95 3.05
C ASP A 251 2.28 -17.51 3.15
N GLU A 252 1.76 -17.70 4.36
CA GLU A 252 0.39 -18.14 4.60
C GLU A 252 -0.62 -17.18 3.94
N TYR A 253 -0.49 -15.87 4.17
CA TYR A 253 -1.31 -14.84 3.53
C TYR A 253 -1.09 -14.72 2.02
N GLY A 254 0.05 -15.18 1.52
CA GLY A 254 0.44 -15.02 0.11
C GLY A 254 1.09 -13.67 -0.18
N ILE A 255 1.69 -13.04 0.83
CA ILE A 255 2.54 -11.86 0.64
C ILE A 255 3.95 -12.32 0.27
N VAL A 256 4.44 -11.82 -0.85
CA VAL A 256 5.82 -12.04 -1.32
C VAL A 256 6.72 -11.04 -0.61
N ILE A 257 7.75 -11.53 0.08
CA ILE A 257 8.70 -10.68 0.79
C ILE A 257 9.93 -10.41 -0.07
N GLY A 258 10.31 -9.15 -0.16
CA GLY A 258 11.63 -8.73 -0.65
C GLY A 258 12.38 -7.98 0.44
N THR A 259 13.60 -7.59 0.15
CA THR A 259 14.40 -6.70 0.99
C THR A 259 14.89 -5.50 0.18
N SER A 260 15.19 -4.40 0.83
CA SER A 260 15.56 -3.18 0.14
C SER A 260 16.90 -3.30 -0.61
N HIS A 261 17.22 -2.28 -1.38
CA HIS A 261 18.38 -2.25 -2.29
C HIS A 261 19.75 -2.41 -1.62
N HIS A 262 19.88 -2.18 -0.32
CA HIS A 262 21.12 -2.36 0.44
C HIS A 262 21.07 -3.52 1.45
N GLU A 263 20.04 -4.34 1.37
CA GLU A 263 19.82 -5.51 2.22
C GLU A 263 19.79 -6.82 1.39
N PRO A 264 20.94 -7.21 0.79
CA PRO A 264 20.97 -8.36 -0.11
C PRO A 264 20.78 -9.68 0.61
N MET A 265 20.33 -10.69 -0.15
CA MET A 265 20.27 -12.09 0.26
C MET A 265 19.37 -12.34 1.47
N MET A 266 18.25 -11.58 1.54
CA MET A 266 17.24 -11.71 2.59
C MET A 266 17.75 -11.41 4.02
N ARG A 267 18.80 -10.59 4.13
CA ARG A 267 19.40 -10.15 5.41
C ARG A 267 19.11 -8.67 5.62
N ALA A 268 18.55 -8.34 6.78
CA ALA A 268 18.43 -6.95 7.20
C ALA A 268 19.80 -6.36 7.56
N HIS A 269 20.02 -5.08 7.27
CA HIS A 269 21.30 -4.42 7.53
C HIS A 269 21.72 -4.51 9.01
N VAL A 270 20.77 -4.35 9.95
CA VAL A 270 21.04 -4.46 11.39
C VAL A 270 21.59 -5.82 11.81
N GLU A 271 21.33 -6.88 11.05
CA GLU A 271 21.84 -8.21 11.35
C GLU A 271 23.36 -8.30 11.20
N TRP A 272 23.98 -7.42 10.37
CA TRP A 272 25.43 -7.34 10.32
C TRP A 272 26.04 -6.90 11.64
N ALA A 273 25.42 -5.94 12.32
CA ALA A 273 25.85 -5.53 13.66
C ALA A 273 25.64 -6.62 14.73
N ARG A 274 24.67 -7.55 14.51
CA ARG A 274 24.37 -8.67 15.43
C ARG A 274 25.31 -9.86 15.22
N TYR A 275 25.60 -10.21 13.98
CA TYR A 275 26.20 -11.49 13.58
C TYR A 275 27.46 -11.35 12.71
N GLY A 276 27.65 -10.19 12.07
CA GLY A 276 28.82 -9.94 11.22
C GLY A 276 30.10 -9.79 12.02
N THR A 277 31.22 -10.11 11.40
CA THR A 277 32.57 -9.88 11.95
C THR A 277 33.45 -9.21 10.90
N GLY A 278 34.22 -8.22 11.31
CA GLY A 278 35.02 -7.39 10.39
C GLY A 278 34.17 -6.35 9.65
N GLY A 279 34.76 -5.72 8.64
CA GLY A 279 34.11 -4.65 7.87
C GLY A 279 33.08 -5.17 6.86
N TRP A 280 32.04 -4.37 6.59
CA TRP A 280 31.12 -4.56 5.47
C TRP A 280 31.82 -4.17 4.16
N ASN A 281 32.79 -4.98 3.75
CA ASN A 281 33.62 -4.74 2.56
C ASN A 281 33.98 -6.05 1.89
N TYR A 282 33.52 -6.25 0.67
CA TYR A 282 33.69 -7.52 -0.02
C TYR A 282 35.13 -7.78 -0.50
N GLN A 283 35.93 -6.74 -0.74
CA GLN A 283 37.34 -6.90 -1.12
C GLN A 283 38.20 -7.45 0.02
N THR A 284 37.88 -7.06 1.26
CA THR A 284 38.67 -7.42 2.44
C THR A 284 38.04 -8.52 3.29
N ASN A 285 36.72 -8.76 3.16
CA ASN A 285 35.97 -9.69 4.01
C ASN A 285 34.99 -10.60 3.25
N PRO A 286 35.36 -11.17 2.07
CA PRO A 286 34.39 -11.89 1.24
C PRO A 286 33.85 -13.17 1.87
N LEU A 287 34.66 -13.90 2.65
CA LEU A 287 34.24 -15.17 3.25
C LEU A 287 33.15 -15.00 4.30
N VAL A 288 33.29 -14.00 5.16
CA VAL A 288 32.28 -13.72 6.21
C VAL A 288 30.98 -13.24 5.57
N LEU A 289 31.08 -12.35 4.58
CA LEU A 289 29.89 -11.87 3.85
C LEU A 289 29.17 -13.00 3.12
N ARG A 290 29.87 -13.92 2.45
CA ARG A 290 29.25 -15.09 1.82
C ARG A 290 28.52 -15.98 2.82
N ASN A 291 29.13 -16.25 3.97
CA ASN A 291 28.47 -17.03 5.04
C ASN A 291 27.25 -16.31 5.59
N PHE A 292 27.36 -15.03 5.84
CA PHE A 292 26.26 -14.17 6.29
C PHE A 292 25.06 -14.22 5.30
N TRP A 293 25.32 -14.08 4.00
CA TRP A 293 24.30 -14.19 2.97
C TRP A 293 23.71 -15.60 2.84
N LYS A 294 24.56 -16.64 2.97
CA LYS A 294 24.11 -18.02 2.95
C LYS A 294 23.11 -18.32 4.06
N GLU A 295 23.39 -17.89 5.29
CA GLU A 295 22.48 -18.03 6.42
C GLU A 295 21.15 -17.30 6.19
N GLY A 296 21.15 -16.13 5.54
CA GLY A 296 19.94 -15.42 5.15
C GLY A 296 19.06 -16.26 4.21
N MET A 297 19.66 -16.87 3.19
CA MET A 297 18.96 -17.75 2.27
C MET A 297 18.46 -19.04 2.94
N GLU A 298 19.24 -19.64 3.84
CA GLU A 298 18.83 -20.82 4.62
C GLU A 298 17.63 -20.51 5.52
N ARG A 299 17.63 -19.37 6.21
CA ARG A 299 16.53 -18.93 7.07
C ARG A 299 15.28 -18.57 6.28
N LYS A 300 15.42 -17.97 5.10
CA LYS A 300 14.30 -17.71 4.20
C LYS A 300 13.58 -19.02 3.83
N GLY A 301 14.30 -20.14 3.66
CA GLY A 301 13.72 -21.43 3.31
C GLY A 301 12.93 -21.39 2.00
N ASP A 302 11.78 -22.09 1.97
CA ASP A 302 10.89 -22.19 0.80
C ASP A 302 9.82 -21.09 0.74
N TYR A 303 9.80 -20.13 1.66
CA TYR A 303 8.81 -19.06 1.65
C TYR A 303 8.90 -18.20 0.37
N GLU A 304 7.74 -17.80 -0.16
CA GLU A 304 7.67 -17.04 -1.40
C GLU A 304 8.33 -15.65 -1.23
N SER A 305 9.35 -15.38 -2.03
CA SER A 305 10.14 -14.16 -1.89
C SER A 305 10.81 -13.76 -3.21
N ILE A 306 11.27 -12.51 -3.28
CA ILE A 306 12.17 -12.01 -4.32
C ILE A 306 13.49 -11.64 -3.65
N VAL A 307 14.55 -12.32 -4.03
CA VAL A 307 15.89 -12.11 -3.44
C VAL A 307 16.53 -10.88 -4.04
N THR A 308 16.89 -9.91 -3.20
CA THR A 308 17.71 -8.77 -3.60
C THR A 308 19.15 -9.24 -3.78
N VAL A 309 19.74 -8.96 -4.95
CA VAL A 309 21.17 -9.20 -5.24
C VAL A 309 21.90 -7.89 -5.39
N GLY A 310 23.23 -7.94 -5.35
CA GLY A 310 24.10 -6.78 -5.36
C GLY A 310 24.57 -6.41 -3.95
N MET A 311 25.19 -5.27 -3.83
CA MET A 311 25.71 -4.74 -2.56
C MET A 311 25.88 -3.22 -2.67
N ARG A 312 25.64 -2.49 -1.59
CA ARG A 312 26.10 -1.13 -1.37
C ARG A 312 27.05 -1.08 -0.17
N GLY A 313 27.66 0.06 0.09
CA GLY A 313 28.47 0.27 1.27
C GLY A 313 27.65 0.20 2.57
N ASP A 314 28.34 0.22 3.69
CA ASP A 314 27.74 0.19 5.02
C ASP A 314 26.79 1.39 5.21
N GLY A 315 25.61 1.17 5.80
CA GLY A 315 24.63 2.24 6.05
C GLY A 315 24.02 2.87 4.79
N ASP A 316 23.85 2.13 3.70
CA ASP A 316 23.31 2.62 2.42
C ASP A 316 24.20 3.67 1.72
N GLU A 317 25.49 3.70 2.03
CA GLU A 317 26.47 4.54 1.37
C GLU A 317 27.06 3.88 0.10
N PRO A 318 27.70 4.62 -0.81
CA PRO A 318 28.48 4.02 -1.90
C PRO A 318 29.61 3.12 -1.38
N MET A 319 29.92 2.03 -2.10
CA MET A 319 31.00 1.10 -1.70
C MET A 319 32.40 1.72 -1.69
N GLY A 320 32.59 2.92 -2.23
CA GLY A 320 33.85 3.65 -2.31
C GLY A 320 33.79 4.76 -3.33
N THR A 321 34.91 5.46 -3.52
CA THR A 321 35.03 6.56 -4.48
C THR A 321 35.36 6.10 -5.89
N GLU A 322 35.77 4.84 -6.07
CA GLU A 322 36.14 4.25 -7.35
C GLU A 322 34.95 3.52 -8.01
N ARG A 323 35.09 3.27 -9.31
CA ARG A 323 34.12 2.46 -10.05
C ARG A 323 34.27 0.99 -9.66
N ASN A 324 33.21 0.40 -9.08
CA ASN A 324 33.25 -0.97 -8.57
C ASN A 324 32.44 -1.94 -9.46
N ILE A 325 32.45 -1.76 -10.80
CA ILE A 325 31.67 -2.59 -11.74
C ILE A 325 32.07 -4.06 -11.62
N ASP A 326 33.34 -4.38 -11.87
CA ASP A 326 33.85 -5.76 -11.83
C ASP A 326 33.63 -6.41 -10.47
N LEU A 327 33.76 -5.63 -9.38
CA LEU A 327 33.51 -6.13 -8.03
C LEU A 327 32.01 -6.45 -7.80
N LEU A 328 31.10 -5.63 -8.30
CA LEU A 328 29.65 -5.87 -8.20
C LEU A 328 29.23 -7.08 -9.03
N GLU A 329 29.76 -7.24 -10.24
CA GLU A 329 29.50 -8.42 -11.08
C GLU A 329 29.98 -9.70 -10.36
N GLN A 330 31.17 -9.68 -9.77
CA GLN A 330 31.70 -10.79 -8.95
C GLN A 330 30.79 -11.08 -7.75
N ILE A 331 30.34 -10.06 -7.03
CA ILE A 331 29.43 -10.20 -5.88
C ILE A 331 28.14 -10.91 -6.31
N ILE A 332 27.55 -10.49 -7.41
CA ILE A 332 26.31 -11.10 -7.92
C ILE A 332 26.54 -12.56 -8.32
N ASP A 333 27.63 -12.87 -8.97
CA ASP A 333 27.97 -14.24 -9.31
C ASP A 333 28.10 -15.12 -8.07
N ASP A 334 28.74 -14.63 -7.02
CA ASP A 334 28.88 -15.36 -5.77
C ASP A 334 27.55 -15.50 -5.02
N GLN A 335 26.73 -14.46 -5.00
CA GLN A 335 25.37 -14.53 -4.43
C GLN A 335 24.50 -15.52 -5.20
N ARG A 336 24.57 -15.57 -6.51
CA ARG A 336 23.84 -16.56 -7.32
C ARG A 336 24.28 -17.99 -7.07
N ARG A 337 25.60 -18.23 -6.87
CA ARG A 337 26.12 -19.53 -6.44
C ARG A 337 25.58 -19.94 -5.05
N ILE A 338 25.47 -18.99 -4.12
CA ILE A 338 24.85 -19.24 -2.80
C ILE A 338 23.38 -19.63 -2.97
N ILE A 339 22.62 -18.92 -3.80
CA ILE A 339 21.23 -19.27 -4.10
C ILE A 339 21.13 -20.72 -4.62
N GLU A 340 21.98 -21.11 -5.57
CA GLU A 340 22.01 -22.47 -6.09
C GLU A 340 22.35 -23.52 -5.03
N GLN A 341 23.36 -23.24 -4.20
CA GLN A 341 23.79 -24.12 -3.13
C GLN A 341 22.70 -24.36 -2.09
N VAL A 342 21.98 -23.29 -1.69
CA VAL A 342 20.97 -23.40 -0.64
C VAL A 342 19.66 -23.98 -1.18
N THR A 343 19.23 -23.57 -2.37
CA THR A 343 17.94 -24.01 -2.92
C THR A 343 18.01 -25.35 -3.63
N GLY A 344 19.20 -25.83 -4.01
CA GLY A 344 19.40 -27.01 -4.84
C GLY A 344 18.88 -26.86 -6.28
N LYS A 345 18.60 -25.64 -6.72
CA LYS A 345 18.03 -25.30 -8.04
C LYS A 345 18.91 -24.26 -8.74
N PRO A 346 18.94 -24.24 -10.08
CA PRO A 346 19.61 -23.15 -10.81
C PRO A 346 19.09 -21.78 -10.35
N ALA A 347 19.99 -20.79 -10.18
CA ALA A 347 19.65 -19.46 -9.66
C ALA A 347 18.50 -18.79 -10.41
N ARG A 348 18.40 -19.01 -11.74
CA ARG A 348 17.30 -18.51 -12.59
C ARG A 348 15.89 -18.97 -12.21
N GLN A 349 15.76 -20.02 -11.37
CA GLN A 349 14.48 -20.50 -10.88
C GLN A 349 14.03 -19.81 -9.58
N THR A 350 14.93 -19.08 -8.93
CA THR A 350 14.62 -18.24 -7.77
C THR A 350 14.43 -16.80 -8.25
N PRO A 351 13.28 -16.18 -7.98
CA PRO A 351 13.07 -14.77 -8.34
C PRO A 351 14.12 -13.87 -7.70
N GLN A 352 14.78 -13.05 -8.48
CA GLN A 352 15.83 -12.14 -8.05
C GLN A 352 15.56 -10.74 -8.59
N MET A 353 16.02 -9.72 -7.88
CA MET A 353 15.99 -8.34 -8.34
C MET A 353 17.27 -7.63 -7.98
N TRP A 354 17.65 -6.67 -8.81
CA TRP A 354 18.72 -5.72 -8.55
C TRP A 354 18.22 -4.29 -8.72
N ALA A 355 18.29 -3.49 -7.66
CA ALA A 355 17.88 -2.11 -7.68
C ALA A 355 18.99 -1.22 -8.25
N LEU A 356 18.70 -0.50 -9.32
CA LEU A 356 19.57 0.49 -9.93
C LEU A 356 19.41 1.84 -9.21
N TYR A 357 19.76 1.86 -7.92
CA TYR A 357 19.60 3.03 -7.06
C TYR A 357 20.87 3.87 -6.99
N LYS A 358 20.74 5.19 -7.06
CA LYS A 358 21.83 6.15 -6.99
C LYS A 358 22.99 5.80 -7.97
N GLU A 359 24.21 5.60 -7.48
CA GLU A 359 25.42 5.30 -8.27
C GLU A 359 25.33 3.97 -9.03
N VAL A 360 24.54 3.02 -8.57
CA VAL A 360 24.39 1.71 -9.25
C VAL A 360 23.77 1.87 -10.63
N GLN A 361 22.87 2.86 -10.81
CA GLN A 361 22.35 3.18 -12.14
C GLN A 361 23.45 3.71 -13.07
N ASP A 362 24.36 4.54 -12.56
CA ASP A 362 25.45 5.08 -13.35
C ASP A 362 26.44 3.97 -13.77
N TYR A 363 26.65 2.95 -12.93
CA TYR A 363 27.43 1.76 -13.30
C TYR A 363 26.75 0.95 -14.40
N HIS A 364 25.44 0.73 -14.30
CA HIS A 364 24.67 0.08 -15.36
C HIS A 364 24.76 0.84 -16.68
N ASP A 365 24.67 2.18 -16.65
CA ASP A 365 24.78 3.04 -17.83
C ASP A 365 26.18 2.99 -18.47
N GLN A 366 27.19 2.60 -17.71
CA GLN A 366 28.57 2.41 -18.16
C GLN A 366 28.87 0.98 -18.61
N GLY A 367 27.84 0.12 -18.71
CA GLY A 367 27.96 -1.22 -19.30
C GLY A 367 28.14 -2.35 -18.27
N MET A 368 27.81 -2.14 -16.98
CA MET A 368 27.74 -3.22 -16.00
C MET A 368 26.79 -4.32 -16.47
N ASP A 369 27.27 -5.56 -16.51
CA ASP A 369 26.45 -6.70 -16.93
C ASP A 369 25.59 -7.23 -15.79
N VAL A 370 24.31 -7.41 -16.07
CA VAL A 370 23.36 -7.98 -15.12
C VAL A 370 22.72 -9.21 -15.77
N PRO A 371 22.75 -10.41 -15.13
CA PRO A 371 22.15 -11.62 -15.69
C PRO A 371 20.71 -11.40 -16.16
N GLU A 372 20.38 -11.86 -17.36
CA GLU A 372 19.08 -11.59 -18.02
C GLU A 372 17.84 -12.01 -17.21
N ASP A 373 17.98 -13.00 -16.33
CA ASP A 373 16.92 -13.54 -15.48
C ASP A 373 16.70 -12.74 -14.18
N VAL A 374 17.60 -11.81 -13.85
CA VAL A 374 17.45 -10.87 -12.72
C VAL A 374 16.55 -9.72 -13.16
N THR A 375 15.53 -9.41 -12.35
CA THR A 375 14.70 -8.23 -12.57
C THR A 375 15.50 -6.96 -12.33
N LEU A 376 15.58 -6.08 -13.33
CA LEU A 376 16.13 -4.73 -13.13
C LEU A 376 15.06 -3.84 -12.50
N LEU A 377 15.34 -3.36 -11.29
CA LEU A 377 14.47 -2.45 -10.56
C LEU A 377 14.98 -1.02 -10.74
N PHE A 378 14.37 -0.26 -11.65
CA PHE A 378 14.63 1.16 -11.81
C PHE A 378 14.12 1.94 -10.61
N CYS A 379 14.71 3.11 -10.38
CA CYS A 379 14.33 3.99 -9.28
C CYS A 379 14.00 5.38 -9.80
N ASP A 380 13.11 6.08 -9.09
CA ASP A 380 12.90 7.50 -9.30
C ASP A 380 14.09 8.33 -8.72
N ASP A 381 13.99 9.64 -8.80
CA ASP A 381 14.99 10.58 -8.26
C ASP A 381 14.77 10.90 -6.77
N ASN A 382 14.05 10.07 -6.03
CA ASN A 382 13.59 10.27 -4.66
C ASN A 382 12.57 11.43 -4.48
N TRP A 383 12.12 12.02 -5.59
CA TRP A 383 11.18 13.15 -5.61
C TRP A 383 9.99 12.89 -6.55
N GLY A 384 9.79 11.66 -6.96
CA GLY A 384 8.69 11.22 -7.80
C GLY A 384 8.90 11.46 -9.29
N ASN A 385 10.15 11.57 -9.76
CA ASN A 385 10.46 11.64 -11.19
C ASN A 385 11.23 10.39 -11.61
N VAL A 386 10.68 9.64 -12.56
CA VAL A 386 11.34 8.48 -13.15
C VAL A 386 12.59 8.91 -13.90
N ARG A 387 13.75 8.33 -13.55
CA ARG A 387 15.06 8.70 -14.11
C ARG A 387 15.37 7.97 -15.39
N LYS A 388 15.03 6.68 -15.44
CA LYS A 388 15.37 5.79 -16.55
C LYS A 388 14.25 4.77 -16.80
N LEU A 389 14.13 4.39 -18.05
CA LEU A 389 13.19 3.37 -18.53
C LEU A 389 13.89 2.42 -19.49
N PRO A 390 13.37 1.21 -19.72
CA PRO A 390 13.85 0.33 -20.76
C PRO A 390 13.79 1.01 -22.15
N VAL A 391 14.79 0.73 -22.98
CA VAL A 391 14.84 1.27 -24.33
C VAL A 391 13.78 0.56 -25.19
N GLN A 392 12.96 1.35 -25.89
CA GLN A 392 11.94 0.79 -26.77
C GLN A 392 12.59 0.07 -27.96
N GLY A 393 12.12 -1.14 -28.24
CA GLY A 393 12.61 -1.96 -29.36
C GLY A 393 13.77 -2.89 -28.98
N GLU A 394 14.31 -2.81 -27.79
CA GLU A 394 15.23 -3.84 -27.27
C GLU A 394 14.49 -5.13 -26.92
N LYS A 395 15.22 -6.26 -27.01
CA LYS A 395 14.68 -7.56 -26.60
C LYS A 395 14.32 -7.53 -25.11
N PRO A 396 13.07 -7.88 -24.75
CA PRO A 396 12.68 -7.93 -23.35
C PRO A 396 13.56 -8.89 -22.53
N ARG A 397 13.99 -8.49 -21.34
CA ARG A 397 14.73 -9.34 -20.42
C ARG A 397 13.82 -10.43 -19.85
N ALA A 398 14.36 -11.62 -19.61
CA ALA A 398 13.63 -12.71 -18.97
C ALA A 398 13.19 -12.37 -17.54
N GLY A 399 14.04 -11.68 -16.77
CA GLY A 399 13.73 -11.15 -15.45
C GLY A 399 12.70 -10.01 -15.44
N GLY A 400 12.54 -9.31 -16.58
CA GLY A 400 11.65 -8.15 -16.70
C GLY A 400 12.18 -6.92 -15.96
N TYR A 401 11.31 -5.92 -15.82
CA TYR A 401 11.64 -4.62 -15.24
C TYR A 401 10.69 -4.24 -14.13
N GLY A 402 11.21 -3.57 -13.11
CA GLY A 402 10.43 -3.02 -12.00
C GLY A 402 10.72 -1.55 -11.76
N MET A 403 9.90 -0.92 -10.92
CA MET A 403 10.05 0.45 -10.47
C MET A 403 9.97 0.51 -8.95
N TYR A 404 10.97 1.14 -8.33
CA TYR A 404 10.98 1.60 -6.95
C TYR A 404 10.69 3.10 -6.92
N TYR A 405 9.53 3.45 -6.39
CA TYR A 405 8.99 4.81 -6.38
C TYR A 405 8.92 5.35 -4.94
N HIS A 406 8.90 6.68 -4.75
CA HIS A 406 8.91 7.30 -3.43
C HIS A 406 7.67 8.17 -3.17
N PHE A 407 6.99 7.92 -2.04
CA PHE A 407 6.02 8.82 -1.44
C PHE A 407 6.59 9.59 -0.26
N ASP A 408 7.63 9.04 0.36
CA ASP A 408 8.48 9.69 1.34
C ASP A 408 9.96 9.50 0.99
N TYR A 409 10.84 10.25 1.64
CA TYR A 409 12.27 10.10 1.46
C TYR A 409 13.05 10.54 2.69
N VAL A 410 14.05 9.75 3.06
CA VAL A 410 15.07 10.09 4.05
C VAL A 410 16.44 10.07 3.39
N GLY A 411 17.15 11.17 3.51
CA GLY A 411 18.48 11.32 2.92
C GLY A 411 18.80 12.76 2.49
N GLY A 412 19.98 12.92 1.89
CA GLY A 412 20.41 14.21 1.35
C GLY A 412 19.66 14.62 0.07
N PRO A 413 19.42 15.93 -0.19
CA PRO A 413 19.80 17.05 0.68
C PRO A 413 18.82 17.31 1.83
N ARG A 414 17.58 16.81 1.80
CA ARG A 414 16.53 17.01 2.81
C ARG A 414 15.52 15.87 2.81
N ASN A 415 15.02 15.52 3.99
CA ASN A 415 13.95 14.55 4.19
C ASN A 415 12.56 15.16 3.95
N TYR A 416 11.60 14.31 3.59
CA TYR A 416 10.16 14.59 3.66
C TYR A 416 9.44 13.29 4.02
N LYS A 417 8.82 13.23 5.19
CA LYS A 417 8.23 12.00 5.75
C LYS A 417 7.07 12.22 6.71
N TRP A 418 6.66 13.48 6.94
CA TRP A 418 5.67 13.82 7.96
C TRP A 418 4.23 13.69 7.49
N LEU A 419 3.88 14.30 6.34
CA LEU A 419 2.52 14.30 5.79
C LEU A 419 2.52 13.90 4.32
N ASN A 420 1.34 13.46 3.83
CA ASN A 420 1.18 13.19 2.41
C ASN A 420 1.34 14.47 1.58
N THR A 421 2.28 14.44 0.66
CA THR A 421 2.56 15.53 -0.29
C THR A 421 2.45 15.08 -1.75
N ASN A 422 1.87 13.89 -1.98
CA ASN A 422 1.84 13.25 -3.27
C ASN A 422 0.58 13.62 -4.03
N GLN A 423 0.75 14.17 -5.23
CA GLN A 423 -0.35 14.34 -6.19
C GLN A 423 -0.50 13.05 -7.00
N ILE A 424 -1.69 12.44 -6.96
CA ILE A 424 -1.95 11.21 -7.73
C ILE A 424 -1.82 11.42 -9.24
N SER A 425 -2.01 12.63 -9.75
CA SER A 425 -1.78 12.97 -11.15
C SER A 425 -0.31 12.80 -11.55
N ARG A 426 0.62 13.12 -10.64
CA ARG A 426 2.06 12.90 -10.84
C ARG A 426 2.39 11.42 -10.78
N VAL A 427 1.86 10.72 -9.79
CA VAL A 427 2.01 9.26 -9.65
C VAL A 427 1.50 8.56 -10.91
N TRP A 428 0.30 8.93 -11.37
CA TRP A 428 -0.29 8.40 -12.60
C TRP A 428 0.60 8.62 -13.82
N GLU A 429 1.05 9.85 -14.04
CA GLU A 429 1.91 10.19 -15.19
C GLU A 429 3.17 9.32 -15.22
N GLN A 430 3.86 9.21 -14.10
CA GLN A 430 5.13 8.50 -14.03
C GLN A 430 4.94 6.97 -14.12
N MET A 431 3.93 6.43 -13.48
CA MET A 431 3.68 4.99 -13.50
C MET A 431 3.01 4.51 -14.80
N ASP A 432 2.21 5.34 -15.47
CA ASP A 432 1.72 5.07 -16.83
C ASP A 432 2.88 5.04 -17.84
N LEU A 433 3.82 5.96 -17.68
CA LEU A 433 5.05 5.97 -18.47
C LEU A 433 5.86 4.70 -18.27
N CYS A 434 6.05 4.27 -17.03
CA CYS A 434 6.70 2.99 -16.68
C CYS A 434 6.02 1.81 -17.37
N TYR A 435 4.71 1.69 -17.21
CA TYR A 435 3.95 0.58 -17.78
C TYR A 435 4.04 0.52 -19.31
N ARG A 436 3.93 1.66 -19.99
CA ARG A 436 4.07 1.75 -21.46
C ARG A 436 5.45 1.36 -21.97
N HIS A 437 6.47 1.40 -21.12
CA HIS A 437 7.83 0.95 -21.44
C HIS A 437 8.13 -0.48 -20.95
N GLY A 438 7.10 -1.25 -20.56
CA GLY A 438 7.24 -2.65 -20.17
C GLY A 438 7.76 -2.86 -18.74
N VAL A 439 7.64 -1.85 -17.88
CA VAL A 439 7.96 -1.97 -16.45
C VAL A 439 6.72 -2.51 -15.74
N ASP A 440 6.55 -3.83 -15.74
CA ASP A 440 5.37 -4.55 -15.26
C ASP A 440 5.68 -5.71 -14.30
N ARG A 441 6.97 -5.94 -13.99
CA ARG A 441 7.37 -7.05 -13.12
C ARG A 441 7.18 -6.72 -11.64
N ILE A 442 7.68 -5.58 -11.18
CA ILE A 442 7.63 -5.13 -9.78
C ILE A 442 7.26 -3.65 -9.75
N TRP A 443 6.21 -3.30 -9.00
CA TRP A 443 5.96 -1.94 -8.57
C TRP A 443 5.99 -1.90 -7.05
N VAL A 444 7.00 -1.28 -6.48
CA VAL A 444 7.15 -1.08 -5.03
C VAL A 444 7.30 0.40 -4.75
N VAL A 445 6.53 0.91 -3.79
CA VAL A 445 6.59 2.32 -3.40
C VAL A 445 7.01 2.46 -1.94
N ASN A 446 8.05 3.27 -1.70
CA ASN A 446 8.44 3.67 -0.36
C ASN A 446 7.35 4.59 0.21
N VAL A 447 6.75 4.17 1.30
CA VAL A 447 5.70 4.92 2.00
C VAL A 447 6.17 5.48 3.34
N GLY A 448 7.43 5.21 3.73
CA GLY A 448 7.94 5.47 5.06
C GLY A 448 7.15 4.69 6.08
N ASP A 449 6.13 5.34 6.59
CA ASP A 449 5.07 4.78 7.41
C ASP A 449 3.78 4.61 6.58
N ILE A 450 2.88 3.72 6.96
CA ILE A 450 1.59 3.59 6.25
C ILE A 450 0.76 4.87 6.41
N LYS A 451 0.74 5.43 7.61
CA LYS A 451 0.16 6.76 7.85
C LYS A 451 1.22 7.85 7.64
N PRO A 452 0.86 8.93 6.97
CA PRO A 452 -0.46 9.30 6.41
C PRO A 452 -0.60 9.04 4.90
N MET A 453 -0.05 7.94 4.40
CA MET A 453 0.02 7.64 2.95
C MET A 453 -1.16 6.79 2.43
N GLU A 454 -2.24 6.64 3.19
CA GLU A 454 -3.36 5.75 2.87
C GLU A 454 -3.99 6.06 1.49
N PHE A 455 -4.21 7.33 1.17
CA PHE A 455 -4.81 7.74 -0.10
C PHE A 455 -3.90 7.44 -1.31
N PRO A 456 -2.63 7.86 -1.35
CA PRO A 456 -1.77 7.54 -2.49
C PRO A 456 -1.42 6.05 -2.58
N ILE A 457 -1.34 5.29 -1.46
CA ILE A 457 -1.14 3.83 -1.48
C ILE A 457 -2.32 3.16 -2.20
N ALA A 458 -3.56 3.51 -1.84
CA ALA A 458 -4.75 2.95 -2.46
C ALA A 458 -4.77 3.22 -3.98
N PHE A 459 -4.44 4.43 -4.40
CA PHE A 459 -4.32 4.80 -5.82
C PHE A 459 -3.24 3.98 -6.54
N PHE A 460 -2.06 3.88 -5.96
CA PHE A 460 -0.92 3.18 -6.55
C PHE A 460 -1.22 1.69 -6.77
N LEU A 461 -1.79 1.01 -5.78
CA LEU A 461 -2.10 -0.41 -5.88
C LEU A 461 -3.28 -0.69 -6.83
N GLU A 462 -4.31 0.17 -6.85
CA GLU A 462 -5.40 0.05 -7.82
C GLU A 462 -4.89 0.26 -9.25
N MET A 463 -4.03 1.25 -9.46
CA MET A 463 -3.40 1.47 -10.76
C MET A 463 -2.53 0.28 -11.17
N ALA A 464 -1.73 -0.29 -10.25
CA ALA A 464 -0.87 -1.44 -10.52
C ALA A 464 -1.65 -2.70 -10.92
N TRP A 465 -2.89 -2.85 -10.45
CA TRP A 465 -3.76 -3.95 -10.89
C TRP A 465 -4.08 -3.86 -12.38
N ASN A 466 -4.47 -2.69 -12.86
CA ASN A 466 -4.79 -2.48 -14.28
C ASN A 466 -4.42 -1.06 -14.74
N PRO A 467 -3.13 -0.79 -15.03
CA PRO A 467 -2.67 0.52 -15.45
C PRO A 467 -3.37 1.03 -16.71
N ALA A 468 -3.67 0.13 -17.66
CA ALA A 468 -4.34 0.49 -18.91
C ALA A 468 -5.77 1.02 -18.70
N ALA A 469 -6.46 0.55 -17.65
CA ALA A 469 -7.79 1.05 -17.30
C ALA A 469 -7.75 2.37 -16.51
N MET A 470 -6.60 2.74 -15.92
CA MET A 470 -6.44 4.00 -15.21
C MET A 470 -6.21 5.15 -16.19
N THR A 471 -7.23 5.46 -16.97
CA THR A 471 -7.20 6.59 -17.91
C THR A 471 -7.12 7.93 -17.17
N ARG A 472 -6.77 9.01 -17.91
CA ARG A 472 -6.79 10.39 -17.36
C ARG A 472 -8.15 10.74 -16.71
N GLN A 473 -9.25 10.31 -17.31
CA GLN A 473 -10.59 10.55 -16.77
C GLN A 473 -10.81 9.81 -15.45
N ARG A 474 -10.44 8.51 -15.41
CA ARG A 474 -10.55 7.69 -14.18
C ARG A 474 -9.65 8.25 -13.07
N MET A 475 -8.42 8.62 -13.38
CA MET A 475 -7.51 9.27 -12.44
C MET A 475 -8.11 10.59 -11.89
N SER A 476 -8.69 11.43 -12.74
CA SER A 476 -9.32 12.68 -12.30
C SER A 476 -10.57 12.47 -11.44
N ALA A 477 -11.31 11.37 -11.67
CA ALA A 477 -12.49 11.00 -10.89
C ALA A 477 -12.11 10.25 -9.58
N TYR A 478 -10.89 9.72 -9.49
CA TYR A 478 -10.47 8.83 -8.41
C TYR A 478 -10.64 9.43 -7.00
N PRO A 479 -10.29 10.71 -6.72
CA PRO A 479 -10.49 11.26 -5.39
C PRO A 479 -11.96 11.21 -4.92
N ARG A 480 -12.91 11.44 -5.85
CA ARG A 480 -14.34 11.32 -5.53
C ARG A 480 -14.75 9.86 -5.33
N THR A 481 -14.32 8.95 -6.20
CA THR A 481 -14.60 7.51 -6.05
C THR A 481 -14.08 6.98 -4.72
N TRP A 482 -12.84 7.34 -4.37
CA TRP A 482 -12.25 6.98 -3.08
C TRP A 482 -13.04 7.58 -1.91
N ALA A 483 -13.40 8.85 -1.98
CA ALA A 483 -14.17 9.51 -0.92
C ALA A 483 -15.59 8.90 -0.78
N THR A 484 -16.26 8.57 -1.89
CA THR A 484 -17.55 7.85 -1.86
C THR A 484 -17.44 6.52 -1.12
N ALA A 485 -16.39 5.74 -1.40
CA ALA A 485 -16.19 4.43 -0.79
C ALA A 485 -15.94 4.49 0.73
N HIS A 486 -15.39 5.59 1.24
CA HIS A 486 -14.99 5.72 2.65
C HIS A 486 -15.92 6.61 3.48
N PHE A 487 -16.60 7.57 2.86
CA PHE A 487 -17.41 8.58 3.54
C PHE A 487 -18.85 8.69 3.03
N GLY A 488 -19.20 7.92 2.00
CA GLY A 488 -20.51 8.02 1.34
C GLY A 488 -20.58 9.16 0.30
N GLU A 489 -21.62 9.11 -0.54
CA GLU A 489 -21.77 10.05 -1.66
C GLU A 489 -22.00 11.49 -1.21
N GLU A 490 -22.64 11.68 -0.05
CA GLU A 490 -22.96 13.01 0.51
C GLU A 490 -21.70 13.88 0.70
N TYR A 491 -20.63 13.31 1.23
CA TYR A 491 -19.40 14.05 1.55
C TYR A 491 -18.33 13.98 0.45
N ALA A 492 -18.52 13.07 -0.51
CA ALA A 492 -17.47 12.67 -1.45
C ALA A 492 -16.90 13.82 -2.29
N ALA A 493 -17.75 14.68 -2.81
CA ALA A 493 -17.31 15.77 -3.69
C ALA A 493 -16.43 16.78 -2.95
N GLU A 494 -16.84 17.16 -1.73
CA GLU A 494 -16.08 18.13 -0.92
C GLU A 494 -14.76 17.53 -0.42
N ILE A 495 -14.77 16.27 0.06
CA ILE A 495 -13.56 15.56 0.50
C ILE A 495 -12.56 15.42 -0.66
N ALA A 496 -13.02 15.05 -1.84
CA ALA A 496 -12.19 14.97 -3.04
C ALA A 496 -11.53 16.29 -3.37
N GLY A 497 -12.29 17.39 -3.29
CA GLY A 497 -11.79 18.75 -3.48
C GLY A 497 -10.74 19.15 -2.45
N LEU A 498 -10.96 18.82 -1.17
CA LEU A 498 -10.04 19.11 -0.06
C LEU A 498 -8.71 18.34 -0.22
N ILE A 499 -8.76 17.03 -0.48
CA ILE A 499 -7.56 16.18 -0.66
C ILE A 499 -6.75 16.67 -1.88
N THR A 500 -7.42 16.92 -3.00
CA THR A 500 -6.77 17.43 -4.21
C THR A 500 -6.09 18.78 -3.96
N ALA A 501 -6.77 19.70 -3.28
CA ALA A 501 -6.25 21.02 -3.03
C ALA A 501 -5.04 21.02 -2.09
N TYR A 502 -5.09 20.29 -0.95
CA TYR A 502 -3.96 20.31 -0.01
C TYR A 502 -2.73 19.61 -0.58
N THR A 503 -2.89 18.50 -1.31
CA THR A 503 -1.76 17.84 -1.97
C THR A 503 -1.16 18.70 -3.08
N GLN A 504 -1.98 19.46 -3.81
CA GLN A 504 -1.51 20.43 -4.80
C GLN A 504 -0.74 21.58 -4.14
N LEU A 505 -1.19 22.08 -3.01
CA LEU A 505 -0.48 23.12 -2.26
C LEU A 505 0.88 22.61 -1.76
N ASN A 506 0.92 21.40 -1.20
CA ASN A 506 2.13 20.77 -0.69
C ASN A 506 3.13 20.37 -1.78
N SER A 507 2.70 20.18 -3.01
CA SER A 507 3.62 19.88 -4.12
C SER A 507 4.49 21.06 -4.54
N ARG A 508 4.09 22.31 -4.23
CA ARG A 508 4.91 23.50 -4.46
C ARG A 508 6.15 23.51 -3.55
N ARG A 509 5.94 23.19 -2.30
CA ARG A 509 6.97 23.02 -1.29
C ARG A 509 6.48 22.01 -0.26
N LYS A 510 7.25 20.96 -0.03
CA LYS A 510 6.92 20.00 1.02
C LYS A 510 7.00 20.69 2.39
N PRO A 511 6.10 20.38 3.34
CA PRO A 511 6.03 21.09 4.63
C PRO A 511 7.36 21.19 5.36
N GLU A 512 8.09 20.08 5.49
CA GLU A 512 9.38 20.00 6.21
C GLU A 512 10.50 20.83 5.55
N LEU A 513 10.31 21.22 4.30
CA LEU A 513 11.27 22.04 3.54
C LEU A 513 10.96 23.53 3.62
N THR A 514 9.87 23.91 4.31
CA THR A 514 9.45 25.29 4.46
C THR A 514 10.32 26.01 5.49
N ASN A 515 10.65 27.25 5.22
CA ASN A 515 11.41 28.15 6.09
C ASN A 515 10.99 29.61 5.86
N PRO A 516 11.45 30.59 6.66
CA PRO A 516 11.06 31.99 6.49
C PRO A 516 11.37 32.59 5.11
N GLY A 517 12.33 32.03 4.37
CA GLY A 517 12.69 32.47 3.01
C GLY A 517 11.92 31.79 1.88
N THR A 518 10.99 30.87 2.18
CA THR A 518 10.31 30.07 1.15
C THR A 518 9.42 30.90 0.24
N TYR A 519 8.65 31.84 0.77
CA TYR A 519 7.71 32.66 0.03
C TYR A 519 8.08 34.12 0.08
N HIS A 520 7.93 34.81 -1.05
CA HIS A 520 8.29 36.24 -1.14
C HIS A 520 7.23 37.12 -0.47
N LEU A 521 7.67 38.03 0.40
CA LEU A 521 6.77 38.92 1.18
C LEU A 521 6.16 40.03 0.32
N PHE A 522 6.86 40.55 -0.70
CA PHE A 522 6.45 41.70 -1.51
C PHE A 522 5.93 41.30 -2.88
N HIS A 523 6.70 40.46 -3.63
CA HIS A 523 6.38 40.15 -5.01
C HIS A 523 5.05 39.39 -5.08
N TYR A 524 4.09 39.99 -5.78
CA TYR A 524 2.74 39.44 -5.98
C TYR A 524 2.00 39.07 -4.70
N ARG A 525 2.44 39.55 -3.52
CA ARG A 525 1.93 39.17 -2.20
C ARG A 525 1.89 37.64 -2.03
N GLU A 526 2.92 36.94 -2.50
CA GLU A 526 2.95 35.49 -2.54
C GLU A 526 2.71 34.87 -1.17
N ALA A 527 3.45 35.29 -0.14
CA ALA A 527 3.32 34.78 1.22
C ALA A 527 1.90 34.97 1.78
N ASP A 528 1.30 36.17 1.60
CA ASP A 528 -0.06 36.42 2.05
C ASP A 528 -1.10 35.54 1.35
N ARG A 529 -0.93 35.34 0.04
CA ARG A 529 -1.85 34.49 -0.74
C ARG A 529 -1.74 33.01 -0.33
N VAL A 530 -0.54 32.52 -0.06
CA VAL A 530 -0.33 31.16 0.43
C VAL A 530 -1.07 30.96 1.75
N VAL A 531 -0.86 31.81 2.73
CA VAL A 531 -1.55 31.75 4.03
C VAL A 531 -3.06 31.85 3.86
N ALA A 532 -3.55 32.80 3.05
CA ALA A 532 -4.98 32.95 2.81
C ALA A 532 -5.60 31.72 2.16
N THR A 533 -4.91 31.09 1.21
CA THR A 533 -5.39 29.87 0.54
C THR A 533 -5.50 28.69 1.52
N TYR A 534 -4.49 28.48 2.37
CA TYR A 534 -4.56 27.45 3.40
C TYR A 534 -5.65 27.70 4.43
N ARG A 535 -5.85 28.95 4.87
CA ARG A 535 -6.94 29.32 5.79
C ARG A 535 -8.32 29.05 5.19
N GLN A 536 -8.51 29.36 3.91
CA GLN A 536 -9.77 29.05 3.22
C GLN A 536 -10.01 27.55 3.16
N LEU A 537 -8.97 26.76 2.86
CA LEU A 537 -9.06 25.31 2.83
C LEU A 537 -9.36 24.73 4.21
N GLU A 538 -8.71 25.23 5.25
CA GLU A 538 -8.95 24.83 6.64
C GLU A 538 -10.39 25.16 7.08
N ASN A 539 -10.89 26.34 6.75
CA ASN A 539 -12.26 26.72 7.11
C ASN A 539 -13.30 25.81 6.46
N ARG A 540 -13.12 25.45 5.18
CA ARG A 540 -13.98 24.50 4.47
C ARG A 540 -13.93 23.10 5.13
N ALA A 541 -12.74 22.60 5.46
CA ALA A 541 -12.58 21.31 6.12
C ALA A 541 -13.22 21.31 7.52
N LEU A 542 -13.07 22.40 8.30
CA LEU A 542 -13.71 22.56 9.61
C LEU A 542 -15.24 22.62 9.53
N GLU A 543 -15.78 23.30 8.52
CA GLU A 543 -17.22 23.37 8.28
C GLU A 543 -17.78 21.98 7.99
N LEU A 544 -17.13 21.22 7.10
CA LEU A 544 -17.52 19.85 6.80
C LEU A 544 -17.46 18.95 8.05
N TYR A 545 -16.36 19.02 8.82
CA TYR A 545 -16.19 18.26 10.05
C TYR A 545 -17.29 18.49 11.08
N ARG A 546 -17.73 19.77 11.26
CA ARG A 546 -18.79 20.12 12.21
C ARG A 546 -20.15 19.56 11.82
N ASN A 547 -20.43 19.50 10.51
CA ASN A 547 -21.71 19.06 9.96
C ASN A 547 -21.74 17.55 9.67
N MET A 548 -20.59 16.87 9.71
CA MET A 548 -20.46 15.44 9.46
C MET A 548 -21.02 14.60 10.62
N GLU A 549 -21.61 13.45 10.29
CA GLU A 549 -21.98 12.45 11.28
C GLU A 549 -20.80 12.06 12.19
N ALA A 550 -21.09 11.88 13.47
CA ALA A 550 -20.07 11.60 14.48
C ALA A 550 -19.22 10.34 14.15
N SER A 551 -19.84 9.34 13.54
CA SER A 551 -19.20 8.08 13.14
C SER A 551 -18.05 8.26 12.14
N TYR A 552 -18.09 9.27 11.29
CA TYR A 552 -17.04 9.56 10.29
C TYR A 552 -15.95 10.52 10.78
N ARG A 553 -16.14 11.18 11.92
CA ARG A 553 -15.26 12.29 12.35
C ARG A 553 -13.83 11.87 12.58
N ASP A 554 -13.59 10.72 13.18
CA ASP A 554 -12.23 10.21 13.41
C ASP A 554 -11.50 9.91 12.09
N ALA A 555 -12.19 9.26 11.15
CA ALA A 555 -11.64 8.99 9.83
C ALA A 555 -11.36 10.28 9.06
N PHE A 556 -12.30 11.23 9.07
CA PHE A 556 -12.13 12.51 8.39
C PHE A 556 -11.03 13.36 9.03
N PHE A 557 -10.96 13.38 10.35
CA PHE A 557 -9.91 14.13 11.06
C PHE A 557 -8.53 13.67 10.61
N GLN A 558 -8.24 12.38 10.67
CA GLN A 558 -6.91 11.86 10.36
C GLN A 558 -6.56 11.90 8.86
N LEU A 559 -7.52 11.66 7.98
CA LEU A 559 -7.27 11.57 6.54
C LEU A 559 -7.32 12.93 5.82
N VAL A 560 -8.04 13.92 6.36
CA VAL A 560 -8.34 15.18 5.66
C VAL A 560 -8.08 16.40 6.51
N LEU A 561 -8.69 16.51 7.70
CA LEU A 561 -8.67 17.74 8.48
C LEU A 561 -7.30 18.02 9.08
N PHE A 562 -6.69 17.04 9.75
CA PHE A 562 -5.39 17.21 10.40
C PHE A 562 -4.28 17.60 9.41
N PRO A 563 -4.08 16.92 8.26
CA PRO A 563 -3.07 17.34 7.29
C PRO A 563 -3.28 18.78 6.79
N ILE A 564 -4.53 19.20 6.58
CA ILE A 564 -4.84 20.58 6.17
C ILE A 564 -4.50 21.56 7.28
N GLN A 565 -4.92 21.30 8.52
CA GLN A 565 -4.64 22.18 9.67
C GLN A 565 -3.14 22.28 9.96
N ALA A 566 -2.43 21.16 9.93
CA ALA A 566 -1.00 21.10 10.16
C ALA A 566 -0.22 21.92 9.11
N CYS A 567 -0.56 21.76 7.82
CA CYS A 567 0.06 22.52 6.75
C CYS A 567 -0.30 24.01 6.80
N ALA A 568 -1.56 24.36 7.10
CA ALA A 568 -2.00 25.74 7.27
C ALA A 568 -1.24 26.43 8.40
N ASN A 569 -1.12 25.75 9.54
CA ASN A 569 -0.40 26.23 10.71
C ASN A 569 1.09 26.46 10.43
N LEU A 570 1.74 25.49 9.83
CA LEU A 570 3.18 25.56 9.52
C LEU A 570 3.51 26.69 8.54
N ASN A 571 2.72 26.85 7.47
CA ASN A 571 2.93 27.91 6.49
C ASN A 571 2.69 29.30 7.09
N ASP A 572 1.65 29.49 7.92
CA ASP A 572 1.39 30.75 8.62
C ASP A 572 2.52 31.07 9.59
N MET A 573 3.03 30.09 10.33
CA MET A 573 4.13 30.25 11.27
C MET A 573 5.41 30.74 10.56
N TYR A 574 5.82 30.13 9.47
CA TYR A 574 7.03 30.54 8.75
C TYR A 574 6.86 31.88 8.02
N VAL A 575 5.68 32.19 7.50
CA VAL A 575 5.39 33.51 6.92
C VAL A 575 5.39 34.59 8.01
N SER A 576 4.85 34.32 9.19
CA SER A 576 4.90 35.21 10.33
C SER A 576 6.33 35.44 10.83
N ALA A 577 7.16 34.41 10.86
CA ALA A 577 8.59 34.50 11.17
C ALA A 577 9.33 35.39 10.14
N ALA A 578 9.04 35.19 8.84
CA ALA A 578 9.61 36.05 7.79
C ALA A 578 9.21 37.51 7.95
N LYS A 579 7.95 37.78 8.27
CA LYS A 579 7.47 39.14 8.56
C LYS A 579 8.12 39.74 9.81
N ASN A 580 8.25 38.95 10.88
CA ASN A 580 8.94 39.37 12.09
C ASN A 580 10.38 39.80 11.80
N GLN A 581 11.16 38.99 11.06
CA GLN A 581 12.52 39.34 10.66
C GLN A 581 12.61 40.59 9.80
N LEU A 582 11.67 40.78 8.86
CA LEU A 582 11.60 41.97 8.03
C LEU A 582 11.26 43.21 8.87
N TYR A 583 10.21 43.12 9.68
CA TYR A 583 9.73 44.25 10.49
C TYR A 583 10.75 44.69 11.55
N ALA A 584 11.50 43.74 12.12
CA ALA A 584 12.60 44.06 13.02
C ALA A 584 13.70 44.87 12.31
N ARG A 585 14.09 44.49 11.09
CA ARG A 585 15.09 45.24 10.30
C ARG A 585 14.61 46.63 9.91
N GLU A 586 13.31 46.79 9.71
CA GLU A 586 12.67 48.07 9.35
C GLU A 586 12.26 48.93 10.57
N GLY A 587 12.45 48.42 11.80
CA GLY A 587 12.04 49.14 13.03
C GLY A 587 10.53 49.33 13.19
N ARG A 588 9.71 48.41 12.64
CA ARG A 588 8.26 48.49 12.70
C ARG A 588 7.71 48.09 14.07
N ALA A 589 6.68 48.82 14.53
CA ALA A 589 5.99 48.52 15.79
C ALA A 589 5.35 47.11 15.80
N ALA A 590 4.90 46.59 14.64
CA ALA A 590 4.27 45.29 14.49
C ALA A 590 5.26 44.09 14.61
N THR A 591 6.55 44.34 14.87
CA THR A 591 7.55 43.25 15.04
C THR A 591 7.17 42.28 16.15
N ASN A 592 6.78 42.82 17.33
CA ASN A 592 6.43 41.98 18.48
C ASN A 592 5.11 41.21 18.27
N GLU A 593 4.16 41.81 17.55
CA GLU A 593 2.92 41.11 17.15
C GLU A 593 3.23 39.85 16.31
N MET A 594 4.15 39.97 15.35
CA MET A 594 4.57 38.80 14.56
C MET A 594 5.33 37.75 15.39
N ALA A 595 6.14 38.18 16.37
CA ALA A 595 6.79 37.26 17.30
C ALA A 595 5.77 36.45 18.11
N SER A 596 4.82 37.13 18.74
CA SER A 596 3.73 36.48 19.48
C SER A 596 2.93 35.53 18.58
N ARG A 597 2.67 35.91 17.33
CA ARG A 597 1.99 35.04 16.36
C ARG A 597 2.76 33.78 16.07
N VAL A 598 4.08 33.83 15.95
CA VAL A 598 4.92 32.62 15.76
C VAL A 598 4.82 31.70 16.97
N GLU A 599 4.90 32.23 18.19
CA GLU A 599 4.75 31.46 19.42
C GLU A 599 3.38 30.80 19.53
N GLU A 600 2.31 31.51 19.24
CA GLU A 600 0.95 30.94 19.19
C GLU A 600 0.84 29.76 18.22
N LEU A 601 1.40 29.92 17.01
CA LEU A 601 1.33 28.90 15.98
C LEU A 601 2.22 27.69 16.30
N PHE A 602 3.35 27.90 16.97
CA PHE A 602 4.20 26.82 17.48
C PHE A 602 3.49 26.00 18.58
N ILE A 603 2.82 26.69 19.52
CA ILE A 603 1.98 26.02 20.54
C ILE A 603 0.83 25.27 19.87
N ARG A 604 0.18 25.89 18.86
CA ARG A 604 -0.90 25.25 18.12
C ARG A 604 -0.45 23.96 17.43
N ASP A 605 0.74 23.91 16.88
CA ASP A 605 1.31 22.70 16.27
C ASP A 605 1.38 21.54 17.29
N SER A 606 1.90 21.82 18.48
CA SER A 606 1.95 20.85 19.57
C SER A 606 0.55 20.38 20.00
N LEU A 607 -0.44 21.29 20.04
CA LEU A 607 -1.82 20.95 20.41
C LEU A 607 -2.50 20.09 19.33
N LEU A 608 -2.28 20.37 18.04
CA LEU A 608 -2.78 19.57 16.94
C LEU A 608 -2.21 18.15 16.99
N THR A 609 -0.90 18.03 17.20
CA THR A 609 -0.22 16.76 17.36
C THR A 609 -0.74 15.98 18.58
N ALA A 610 -0.91 16.64 19.72
CA ALA A 610 -1.48 16.03 20.93
C ALA A 610 -2.94 15.57 20.72
N CYS A 611 -3.73 16.33 19.97
CA CYS A 611 -5.09 15.92 19.61
C CYS A 611 -5.09 14.65 18.75
N PHE A 612 -4.18 14.53 17.78
CA PHE A 612 -4.02 13.33 16.97
C PHE A 612 -3.57 12.14 17.81
N HIS A 613 -2.58 12.32 18.69
CA HIS A 613 -2.01 11.23 19.48
C HIS A 613 -2.96 10.72 20.58
N ASN A 614 -3.59 11.63 21.31
CA ASN A 614 -4.30 11.29 22.54
C ASN A 614 -5.83 11.28 22.38
N GLY A 615 -6.36 12.11 21.47
CA GLY A 615 -7.79 12.30 21.27
C GLY A 615 -8.39 11.40 20.20
N LEU A 616 -7.71 11.26 19.07
CA LEU A 616 -8.19 10.50 17.93
C LEU A 616 -8.36 9.01 18.29
N ALA A 617 -9.55 8.46 18.01
CA ALA A 617 -9.87 7.05 18.24
C ALA A 617 -9.39 6.53 19.62
N ALA A 618 -9.62 7.35 20.68
CA ALA A 618 -9.19 7.06 22.06
C ALA A 618 -7.68 6.76 22.19
N GLY A 619 -6.83 7.48 21.46
CA GLY A 619 -5.38 7.35 21.50
C GLY A 619 -4.82 6.18 20.70
N LYS A 620 -5.62 5.56 19.84
CA LYS A 620 -5.18 4.43 18.99
C LYS A 620 -3.92 4.76 18.18
N TRP A 621 -3.76 6.02 17.76
CA TRP A 621 -2.71 6.46 16.84
C TRP A 621 -1.61 7.29 17.52
N ASN A 622 -1.40 7.07 18.83
CA ASN A 622 -0.29 7.72 19.53
C ASN A 622 1.04 7.48 18.77
N HIS A 623 1.93 8.46 18.75
CA HIS A 623 3.19 8.51 18.01
C HIS A 623 3.11 8.77 16.50
N MET A 624 2.02 8.46 15.80
CA MET A 624 1.98 8.47 14.33
C MET A 624 2.29 9.83 13.67
N MET A 625 2.19 10.94 14.39
CA MET A 625 2.55 12.28 13.90
C MET A 625 3.80 12.85 14.58
N SER A 626 4.68 12.01 15.11
CA SER A 626 5.89 12.43 15.83
C SER A 626 7.07 12.82 14.94
N GLN A 627 6.91 12.78 13.63
CA GLN A 627 8.00 13.17 12.72
C GLN A 627 8.37 14.65 12.89
N THR A 628 9.67 14.92 12.99
CA THR A 628 10.20 16.28 13.10
C THR A 628 9.92 17.07 11.82
N HIS A 629 9.34 18.25 11.94
CA HIS A 629 8.93 19.06 10.78
C HIS A 629 9.16 20.58 10.95
N ILE A 630 9.44 21.05 12.16
CA ILE A 630 9.78 22.44 12.44
C ILE A 630 11.28 22.55 12.71
N GLY A 631 11.96 23.45 11.98
CA GLY A 631 13.42 23.61 12.10
C GLY A 631 14.23 22.41 11.63
N TYR A 632 13.58 21.46 11.02
CA TYR A 632 14.18 20.23 10.53
C TYR A 632 15.06 20.50 9.32
N THR A 633 16.31 20.07 9.36
CA THR A 633 17.27 20.40 8.33
C THR A 633 17.80 19.19 7.57
N TYR A 634 17.94 18.06 8.25
CA TYR A 634 18.52 16.85 7.69
C TYR A 634 18.00 15.62 8.45
N TRP A 635 18.74 14.56 8.48
CA TRP A 635 18.49 13.34 9.24
C TRP A 635 18.47 13.59 10.75
N GLN A 636 17.51 12.99 11.46
CA GLN A 636 17.46 12.94 12.92
C GLN A 636 17.04 11.56 13.40
#